data_56d0ac17d401c18befebebe02442debf
#
_entry.id   56d0ac17d401c18befebebe02442debf
#
_cell.length_a   1.000
_cell.length_b   1.000
_cell.length_c   1.000
_cell.angle_alpha   90.00
_cell.angle_beta   90.00
_cell.angle_gamma   90.00
#
_symmetry.space_group_name_H-M   'P 1'
#
loop_
_entity.id
_entity.type
_entity.pdbx_description
1 polymer ?
#
loop_
_entity_poly.entity_id
_entity_poly.type
_entity_poly.pdbx_seq_one_letter_code
_entity_poly.pdbx_strand_id
1 'polypeptide(L)'
;MVRDFRKRLLEVYGYQEGQLALNVNIQIGQSVDIAIWRNKEARQRRQIPDICIVVVCKAEHIRIQADEYISSLSAFSIDTSCFFVAHNMKETCVFYMDRFHGGSLEKFGDFPKAADVEQEEGIACFVRRMRNCTKDNLLQAFNKCHNIIRNNDKLSPEAAFDEISKVIFIKMLYERQPNDELIYTKEKFLRDEFEWRNSHKKGDYISSLFEQVKRQYIRDGLFERGDILRISRESFIKILEELNNFGLAGVAEDVKGVAFESFLGKTFRGELGQFFTPRTIVNFIVDVLDIQEGELVCDPCCGSGGFLIRAFEKVQDDIDKDIRERIQGLTDGTIPVEQRREQIALLQKQLDKQLKDSRYYKLCHSYFYGVDANVRMARTSKMNMIMHGDGHVGVYLHDGLFDVGGVKSENFDVILINPPFGAHVDRKTKMYNGQCVSDLFELTASNAEQLFVERTIQLLRPGGRAGLVLPEGIFNNNNANTKKLRHFVEQNAQILCITSIPADVFLASGANIKPSILFIKKLTDEEKKKGEKNTGEVCACKVTDAGINSQGLPSDNRQLTELAPLVREWIRSGVQPNSPMVRIINQEVMEDWNVQPFFNVKPVRFKVKDNITKLSDILKQSSDWIMIDDNTQYTRITVRLFNKGIVLRDRVYGREIGTKKQMRVSAGQLVVSKIDGKSGAFAFVPQEFSGAIVTQDFPVFDIDKEKVIPEYLELLLSNPEMLEQIKSTASGSTGRKRLSVVKFLNMRIPLPPIEEQRGYVNKLIALRHQQEMVEKNIEKEVARFNNTIFES
;
A
#
# COMPACT_ATOMS: atom_id res chain seq x y z
N MET A 1 6.42 18.46 -41.29
CA MET A 1 7.21 17.74 -40.28
C MET A 1 8.72 17.91 -40.49
N VAL A 2 9.36 17.20 -41.42
CA VAL A 2 10.81 17.33 -41.71
C VAL A 2 11.24 18.78 -41.95
N ARG A 3 10.45 19.55 -42.73
CA ARG A 3 10.71 20.98 -42.98
C ARG A 3 10.63 21.83 -41.70
N ASP A 4 9.66 21.56 -40.87
CA ASP A 4 9.45 22.34 -39.63
C ASP A 4 10.55 22.04 -38.62
N PHE A 5 10.93 20.75 -38.48
CA PHE A 5 12.02 20.39 -37.59
C PHE A 5 13.40 20.95 -38.09
N ARG A 6 13.63 20.93 -39.42
CA ARG A 6 14.80 21.57 -40.02
C ARG A 6 14.84 23.08 -39.76
N LYS A 7 13.70 23.77 -39.90
CA LYS A 7 13.59 25.20 -39.58
C LYS A 7 13.99 25.44 -38.10
N ARG A 8 13.50 24.59 -37.19
CA ARG A 8 13.84 24.63 -35.79
C ARG A 8 15.35 24.45 -35.52
N LEU A 9 16.01 23.51 -36.22
CA LEU A 9 17.44 23.30 -36.13
C LEU A 9 18.24 24.54 -36.53
N LEU A 10 17.81 25.25 -37.56
CA LEU A 10 18.49 26.45 -38.07
C LEU A 10 18.26 27.69 -37.20
N GLU A 11 17.00 27.93 -36.82
CA GLU A 11 16.60 29.18 -36.17
C GLU A 11 16.79 29.15 -34.66
N VAL A 12 16.63 27.98 -34.03
CA VAL A 12 16.67 27.84 -32.56
C VAL A 12 17.96 27.24 -32.05
N TYR A 13 18.40 26.14 -32.68
CA TYR A 13 19.60 25.42 -32.25
C TYR A 13 20.89 25.94 -32.90
N GLY A 14 20.76 26.87 -33.83
CA GLY A 14 21.90 27.59 -34.43
C GLY A 14 22.73 26.78 -35.41
N TYR A 15 22.21 25.61 -35.87
CA TYR A 15 22.91 24.82 -36.88
C TYR A 15 22.91 25.52 -38.23
N GLN A 16 23.96 25.36 -39.03
CA GLN A 16 24.08 25.92 -40.33
C GLN A 16 23.61 24.94 -41.41
N GLU A 17 23.02 25.43 -42.51
CA GLU A 17 22.63 24.62 -43.68
C GLU A 17 23.74 23.65 -44.12
N GLY A 18 25.00 24.12 -44.01
CA GLY A 18 26.18 23.34 -44.32
C GLY A 18 26.47 22.14 -43.42
N GLN A 19 25.78 22.02 -42.26
CA GLN A 19 25.93 20.92 -41.32
C GLN A 19 24.81 19.87 -41.49
N LEU A 20 23.71 20.18 -42.18
CA LEU A 20 22.51 19.33 -42.27
C LEU A 20 22.42 18.65 -43.63
N ALA A 21 22.01 17.38 -43.61
CA ALA A 21 21.54 16.69 -44.85
C ALA A 21 20.22 15.97 -44.59
N LEU A 22 19.38 15.88 -45.60
CA LEU A 22 18.08 15.22 -45.55
C LEU A 22 18.16 13.86 -46.24
N ASN A 23 17.35 12.90 -45.76
CA ASN A 23 17.21 11.54 -46.30
C ASN A 23 18.58 10.82 -46.44
N VAL A 24 19.33 10.77 -45.36
CA VAL A 24 20.69 10.24 -45.36
C VAL A 24 20.66 8.73 -45.09
N ASN A 25 21.25 7.96 -46.00
CA ASN A 25 21.49 6.53 -45.78
C ASN A 25 22.69 6.37 -44.87
N ILE A 26 22.51 5.83 -43.66
CA ILE A 26 23.55 5.60 -42.67
C ILE A 26 24.11 4.20 -42.82
N GLN A 27 23.27 3.22 -43.21
CA GLN A 27 23.64 1.84 -43.59
C GLN A 27 22.77 1.29 -44.69
N ILE A 28 23.15 0.13 -45.24
CA ILE A 28 22.36 -0.55 -46.31
C ILE A 28 20.96 -0.85 -45.75
N GLY A 29 19.94 -0.20 -46.34
CA GLY A 29 18.53 -0.37 -45.99
C GLY A 29 18.04 0.50 -44.83
N GLN A 30 18.87 1.39 -44.25
CA GLN A 30 18.47 2.29 -43.15
C GLN A 30 18.76 3.75 -43.52
N SER A 31 17.71 4.57 -43.56
CA SER A 31 17.81 6.01 -43.78
C SER A 31 17.23 6.79 -42.60
N VAL A 32 17.80 7.96 -42.32
CA VAL A 32 17.28 8.96 -41.40
C VAL A 32 16.81 10.17 -42.11
N ASP A 33 15.77 10.83 -41.60
CA ASP A 33 15.18 12.00 -42.26
C ASP A 33 16.13 13.21 -42.23
N ILE A 34 16.84 13.42 -41.11
CA ILE A 34 17.86 14.47 -41.00
C ILE A 34 19.09 13.91 -40.29
N ALA A 35 20.27 14.17 -40.88
CA ALA A 35 21.54 13.96 -40.18
C ALA A 35 22.28 15.29 -40.00
N ILE A 36 22.91 15.47 -38.84
CA ILE A 36 23.64 16.67 -38.47
C ILE A 36 25.08 16.30 -38.15
N TRP A 37 25.99 16.91 -38.87
CA TRP A 37 27.41 16.76 -38.64
C TRP A 37 27.94 17.82 -37.69
N ARG A 38 29.03 17.52 -37.01
CA ARG A 38 29.69 18.42 -36.08
C ARG A 38 30.07 19.76 -36.69
N ASN A 39 30.53 19.77 -37.93
CA ASN A 39 30.86 20.98 -38.69
C ASN A 39 30.66 20.76 -40.22
N LYS A 40 30.79 21.83 -41.03
CA LYS A 40 30.63 21.79 -42.49
C LYS A 40 31.69 20.93 -43.19
N GLU A 41 32.92 20.93 -42.70
CA GLU A 41 34.03 20.18 -43.24
C GLU A 41 33.83 18.69 -43.09
N ALA A 42 33.32 18.23 -41.92
CA ALA A 42 32.95 16.86 -41.64
C ALA A 42 31.80 16.39 -42.58
N ARG A 43 30.84 17.24 -42.84
CA ARG A 43 29.75 16.93 -43.79
C ARG A 43 30.26 16.81 -45.24
N GLN A 44 31.15 17.71 -45.67
CA GLN A 44 31.75 17.67 -47.02
C GLN A 44 32.54 16.38 -47.24
N ARG A 45 33.22 15.87 -46.23
CA ARG A 45 33.93 14.58 -46.24
C ARG A 45 33.00 13.36 -46.19
N ARG A 46 31.67 13.60 -45.91
CA ARG A 46 30.65 12.56 -45.70
C ARG A 46 31.06 11.50 -44.65
N GLN A 47 31.78 11.87 -43.64
CA GLN A 47 32.22 10.97 -42.59
C GLN A 47 31.06 10.66 -41.66
N ILE A 48 30.57 9.41 -41.69
CA ILE A 48 29.49 8.93 -40.84
C ILE A 48 29.83 9.03 -39.33
N PRO A 49 31.12 8.73 -38.93
CA PRO A 49 31.51 8.88 -37.52
C PRO A 49 31.35 10.30 -36.94
N ASP A 50 31.35 11.33 -37.78
CA ASP A 50 31.24 12.73 -37.38
C ASP A 50 29.77 13.23 -37.31
N ILE A 51 28.81 12.34 -37.49
CA ILE A 51 27.38 12.66 -37.27
C ILE A 51 27.14 12.73 -35.75
N CYS A 52 26.72 13.89 -35.27
CA CYS A 52 26.45 14.11 -33.84
C CYS A 52 24.95 13.97 -33.49
N ILE A 53 24.06 14.19 -34.45
CA ILE A 53 22.61 14.07 -34.23
C ILE A 53 21.97 13.41 -35.45
N VAL A 54 21.08 12.45 -35.22
CA VAL A 54 20.20 11.85 -36.21
C VAL A 54 18.75 12.09 -35.83
N VAL A 55 17.92 12.46 -36.79
CA VAL A 55 16.49 12.75 -36.57
C VAL A 55 15.66 11.83 -37.43
N VAL A 56 14.67 11.19 -36.79
CA VAL A 56 13.64 10.40 -37.48
C VAL A 56 12.29 11.04 -37.20
N CYS A 57 11.56 11.36 -38.27
CA CYS A 57 10.24 11.94 -38.22
C CYS A 57 9.17 10.86 -38.42
N LYS A 58 8.26 10.74 -37.49
CA LYS A 58 7.15 9.77 -37.52
C LYS A 58 5.82 10.45 -37.73
N ALA A 59 4.86 9.73 -38.29
CA ALA A 59 3.51 10.25 -38.42
C ALA A 59 2.94 10.68 -37.05
N GLU A 60 2.07 11.69 -37.07
CA GLU A 60 1.54 12.34 -35.84
C GLU A 60 0.87 11.38 -34.85
N HIS A 61 0.31 10.27 -35.34
CA HIS A 61 -0.39 9.27 -34.56
C HIS A 61 0.54 8.19 -33.97
N ILE A 62 1.82 8.19 -34.33
CA ILE A 62 2.78 7.20 -33.85
C ILE A 62 3.43 7.74 -32.58
N ARG A 63 3.25 7.02 -31.45
CA ARG A 63 3.93 7.33 -30.20
C ARG A 63 5.41 6.97 -30.32
N ILE A 64 6.26 7.83 -29.77
CA ILE A 64 7.70 7.62 -29.74
C ILE A 64 8.06 6.78 -28.51
N GLN A 65 8.53 5.55 -28.72
CA GLN A 65 9.00 4.65 -27.65
C GLN A 65 10.51 4.40 -27.78
N ALA A 66 11.22 4.50 -26.64
CA ALA A 66 12.68 4.33 -26.63
C ALA A 66 13.13 2.95 -27.12
N ASP A 67 12.44 1.89 -26.67
CA ASP A 67 12.83 0.51 -26.91
C ASP A 67 12.75 0.08 -28.38
N GLU A 68 11.82 0.65 -29.17
CA GLU A 68 11.75 0.41 -30.61
C GLU A 68 12.96 0.95 -31.36
N TYR A 69 13.57 1.99 -30.84
CA TYR A 69 14.72 2.64 -31.44
C TYR A 69 16.03 2.03 -30.98
N ILE A 70 16.08 1.35 -29.82
CA ILE A 70 17.25 0.64 -29.33
C ILE A 70 17.64 -0.45 -30.35
N SER A 71 16.71 -1.25 -30.81
CA SER A 71 16.97 -2.30 -31.80
C SER A 71 17.34 -1.73 -33.17
N SER A 72 16.69 -0.63 -33.58
CA SER A 72 17.02 0.06 -34.83
C SER A 72 18.37 0.81 -34.75
N LEU A 73 18.70 1.37 -33.61
CA LEU A 73 19.92 2.14 -33.37
C LEU A 73 21.15 1.28 -33.09
N SER A 74 20.96 0.11 -32.50
CA SER A 74 22.05 -0.87 -32.39
C SER A 74 22.52 -1.37 -33.75
N ALA A 75 21.66 -1.25 -34.78
CA ALA A 75 21.99 -1.51 -36.18
C ALA A 75 22.69 -0.33 -36.85
N PHE A 76 22.66 0.90 -36.29
CA PHE A 76 23.48 2.00 -36.78
C PHE A 76 24.93 1.80 -36.30
N SER A 77 25.79 1.40 -37.20
CA SER A 77 27.26 1.29 -36.93
C SER A 77 27.94 2.68 -36.94
N ILE A 78 27.45 3.57 -36.05
CA ILE A 78 28.14 4.83 -35.78
C ILE A 78 29.14 4.57 -34.66
N ASP A 79 30.42 4.69 -34.96
CA ASP A 79 31.49 4.41 -33.99
C ASP A 79 31.65 5.45 -32.89
N THR A 80 30.84 6.50 -32.91
CA THR A 80 30.85 7.63 -31.96
C THR A 80 29.53 7.79 -31.24
N SER A 81 29.64 8.34 -30.05
CA SER A 81 28.42 8.73 -29.27
C SER A 81 27.63 9.81 -29.99
N CYS A 82 26.32 9.62 -30.13
CA CYS A 82 25.44 10.55 -30.81
C CYS A 82 24.09 10.72 -30.16
N PHE A 83 23.41 11.83 -30.51
CA PHE A 83 22.02 12.06 -30.15
C PHE A 83 21.10 11.48 -31.21
N PHE A 84 20.07 10.84 -30.73
CA PHE A 84 18.98 10.37 -31.55
C PHE A 84 17.70 11.13 -31.19
N VAL A 85 17.08 11.71 -32.20
CA VAL A 85 15.86 12.50 -32.02
C VAL A 85 14.73 11.85 -32.81
N ALA A 86 13.70 11.44 -32.13
CA ALA A 86 12.45 11.02 -32.74
C ALA A 86 11.40 12.13 -32.59
N HIS A 87 10.82 12.55 -33.70
CA HIS A 87 9.87 13.65 -33.72
C HIS A 87 8.59 13.26 -34.47
N ASN A 88 7.45 13.59 -33.82
CA ASN A 88 6.16 13.55 -34.49
C ASN A 88 5.41 14.83 -34.26
N MET A 89 4.75 15.52 -34.89
CA MET A 89 4.12 16.86 -34.69
C MET A 89 3.64 17.15 -33.23
N LYS A 90 3.47 16.13 -32.40
CA LYS A 90 2.98 16.24 -31.00
C LYS A 90 4.09 16.22 -29.96
N GLU A 91 5.14 15.44 -30.19
CA GLU A 91 6.24 15.26 -29.24
C GLU A 91 7.59 15.15 -29.93
N THR A 92 8.63 15.52 -29.20
CA THR A 92 10.02 15.31 -29.58
C THR A 92 10.71 14.55 -28.46
N CYS A 93 11.19 13.36 -28.75
CA CYS A 93 11.98 12.58 -27.81
C CYS A 93 13.44 12.62 -28.22
N VAL A 94 14.32 12.90 -27.26
CA VAL A 94 15.74 12.98 -27.43
C VAL A 94 16.41 11.85 -26.66
N PHE A 95 17.25 11.09 -27.32
CA PHE A 95 18.01 10.01 -26.71
C PHE A 95 19.51 10.23 -26.97
N TYR A 96 20.32 9.96 -25.97
CA TYR A 96 21.76 9.96 -26.08
C TYR A 96 22.28 8.53 -25.99
N MET A 97 23.16 8.15 -26.91
CA MET A 97 23.85 6.86 -26.92
C MET A 97 25.32 7.08 -26.61
N ASP A 98 25.76 6.64 -25.44
CA ASP A 98 27.17 6.64 -25.04
C ASP A 98 27.82 5.28 -25.34
N ARG A 99 28.50 5.16 -26.45
CA ARG A 99 29.18 3.92 -26.87
C ARG A 99 30.45 3.61 -26.11
N PHE A 100 31.09 4.62 -25.50
CA PHE A 100 32.29 4.44 -24.70
C PHE A 100 32.04 3.84 -23.31
N HIS A 101 30.77 3.94 -22.80
CA HIS A 101 30.37 3.47 -21.47
C HIS A 101 29.25 2.42 -21.50
N GLY A 102 29.20 1.55 -22.49
CA GLY A 102 28.34 0.38 -22.51
C GLY A 102 27.10 0.46 -23.42
N GLY A 103 26.95 1.53 -24.21
CA GLY A 103 25.95 1.58 -25.30
C GLY A 103 24.49 1.65 -24.87
N SER A 104 24.18 2.08 -23.63
CA SER A 104 22.82 2.31 -23.18
C SER A 104 22.24 3.61 -23.78
N LEU A 105 20.93 3.58 -24.10
CA LEU A 105 20.19 4.74 -24.53
C LEU A 105 19.62 5.47 -23.31
N GLU A 106 20.00 6.74 -23.15
CA GLU A 106 19.49 7.62 -22.11
C GLU A 106 18.53 8.65 -22.72
N LYS A 107 17.35 8.81 -22.14
CA LYS A 107 16.38 9.85 -22.58
C LYS A 107 16.76 11.19 -21.96
N PHE A 108 16.85 12.22 -22.79
CA PHE A 108 17.18 13.58 -22.39
C PHE A 108 16.02 14.55 -22.65
N GLY A 109 15.96 15.65 -21.90
CA GLY A 109 14.96 16.71 -22.10
C GLY A 109 15.20 17.55 -23.35
N ASP A 110 16.43 17.62 -23.82
CA ASP A 110 16.85 18.42 -25.00
C ASP A 110 18.07 17.79 -25.66
N PHE A 111 18.48 18.31 -26.81
CA PHE A 111 19.71 17.96 -27.52
C PHE A 111 20.62 19.21 -27.69
N PRO A 112 21.96 19.04 -27.97
CA PRO A 112 22.89 20.13 -27.95
C PRO A 112 22.62 21.17 -29.05
N LYS A 113 22.91 22.43 -28.77
CA LYS A 113 22.97 23.50 -29.76
C LYS A 113 24.25 23.39 -30.62
N ALA A 114 24.28 24.06 -31.77
CA ALA A 114 25.47 24.03 -32.64
C ALA A 114 26.75 24.42 -31.90
N ALA A 115 26.69 25.41 -31.03
CA ALA A 115 27.84 25.82 -30.19
C ALA A 115 28.32 24.74 -29.21
N ASP A 116 27.42 23.86 -28.74
CA ASP A 116 27.79 22.77 -27.82
C ASP A 116 28.54 21.64 -28.54
N VAL A 117 28.35 21.48 -29.85
CA VAL A 117 28.95 20.39 -30.66
C VAL A 117 30.19 20.74 -31.40
N GLU A 118 30.58 22.02 -31.47
CA GLU A 118 31.79 22.49 -32.16
C GLU A 118 33.08 21.94 -31.52
N GLN A 119 33.03 21.68 -30.20
CA GLN A 119 34.17 21.14 -29.44
C GLN A 119 33.76 19.83 -28.79
N GLU A 120 34.70 18.86 -28.71
CA GLU A 120 34.46 17.56 -28.05
C GLU A 120 34.02 17.70 -26.59
N GLU A 121 34.57 18.65 -25.87
CA GLU A 121 34.23 18.94 -24.47
C GLU A 121 32.82 19.51 -24.34
N GLY A 122 32.26 20.14 -25.37
CA GLY A 122 30.95 20.74 -25.38
C GLY A 122 29.80 19.69 -25.26
N ILE A 123 29.90 18.59 -26.03
CA ILE A 123 28.95 17.49 -25.91
C ILE A 123 29.04 16.84 -24.52
N ALA A 124 30.24 16.61 -24.02
CA ALA A 124 30.43 16.02 -22.70
C ALA A 124 29.86 16.93 -21.58
N CYS A 125 30.04 18.26 -21.74
CA CYS A 125 29.49 19.23 -20.81
C CYS A 125 27.94 19.26 -20.88
N PHE A 126 27.37 19.22 -22.09
CA PHE A 126 25.94 19.12 -22.30
C PHE A 126 25.37 17.85 -21.69
N VAL A 127 25.96 16.69 -21.96
CA VAL A 127 25.56 15.39 -21.42
C VAL A 127 25.62 15.39 -19.89
N ARG A 128 26.67 15.91 -19.29
CA ARG A 128 26.80 16.04 -17.84
C ARG A 128 25.70 16.92 -17.26
N ARG A 129 25.34 18.02 -17.91
CA ARG A 129 24.23 18.89 -17.54
C ARG A 129 22.89 18.17 -17.61
N MET A 130 22.64 17.41 -18.67
CA MET A 130 21.38 16.65 -18.85
C MET A 130 21.28 15.42 -17.93
N ARG A 131 22.39 14.72 -17.67
CA ARG A 131 22.45 13.63 -16.69
C ARG A 131 22.14 14.08 -15.25
N ASN A 132 22.31 15.36 -14.97
CA ASN A 132 21.89 15.95 -13.70
C ASN A 132 20.38 16.10 -13.57
N CYS A 133 19.56 15.76 -14.59
CA CYS A 133 18.10 15.72 -14.52
C CYS A 133 17.61 14.43 -13.83
N THR A 134 18.14 14.18 -12.62
CA THR A 134 17.68 13.09 -11.77
C THR A 134 16.48 13.52 -10.93
N LYS A 135 15.74 12.54 -10.38
CA LYS A 135 14.68 12.77 -9.40
C LYS A 135 15.13 13.71 -8.27
N ASP A 136 16.32 13.49 -7.73
CA ASP A 136 16.83 14.25 -6.58
C ASP A 136 17.16 15.70 -6.96
N ASN A 137 17.70 15.92 -8.14
CA ASN A 137 18.00 17.27 -8.63
C ASN A 137 16.73 18.03 -8.95
N LEU A 138 15.72 17.39 -9.54
CA LEU A 138 14.41 18.00 -9.79
C LEU A 138 13.70 18.33 -8.47
N LEU A 139 13.76 17.43 -7.50
CA LEU A 139 13.22 17.67 -6.15
C LEU A 139 13.93 18.83 -5.44
N GLN A 140 15.26 18.94 -5.57
CA GLN A 140 16.01 20.08 -5.03
C GLN A 140 15.59 21.40 -5.71
N ALA A 141 15.41 21.40 -7.03
CA ALA A 141 14.92 22.56 -7.78
C ALA A 141 13.52 22.98 -7.30
N PHE A 142 12.59 22.04 -7.14
CA PHE A 142 11.25 22.34 -6.59
C PHE A 142 11.33 22.92 -5.18
N ASN A 143 12.17 22.38 -4.29
CA ASN A 143 12.36 22.93 -2.95
C ASN A 143 12.94 24.36 -2.98
N LYS A 144 13.89 24.68 -3.87
CA LYS A 144 14.43 26.02 -4.04
C LYS A 144 13.35 26.99 -4.55
N CYS A 145 12.58 26.58 -5.55
CA CYS A 145 11.45 27.36 -6.07
C CYS A 145 10.43 27.65 -4.97
N HIS A 146 10.10 26.67 -4.11
CA HIS A 146 9.22 26.86 -2.96
C HIS A 146 9.77 27.90 -1.98
N ASN A 147 11.07 27.86 -1.69
CA ASN A 147 11.71 28.83 -0.81
C ASN A 147 11.74 30.24 -1.42
N ILE A 148 11.90 30.38 -2.74
CA ILE A 148 11.81 31.65 -3.44
C ILE A 148 10.45 32.31 -3.18
N ILE A 149 9.34 31.57 -3.39
CA ILE A 149 7.99 32.07 -3.17
C ILE A 149 7.76 32.45 -1.70
N ARG A 150 8.16 31.56 -0.78
CA ARG A 150 8.01 31.83 0.66
C ARG A 150 8.77 33.08 1.11
N ASN A 151 9.96 33.25 0.61
CA ASN A 151 10.82 34.37 1.02
C ASN A 151 10.44 35.70 0.37
N ASN A 152 10.12 35.71 -0.92
CA ASN A 152 9.79 36.92 -1.68
C ASN A 152 8.33 37.35 -1.51
N ASP A 153 7.40 36.39 -1.71
CA ASP A 153 5.95 36.65 -1.77
C ASP A 153 5.26 36.45 -0.42
N LYS A 154 5.99 36.00 0.64
CA LYS A 154 5.51 35.81 2.01
C LYS A 154 4.31 34.86 2.13
N LEU A 155 4.21 33.89 1.26
CA LEU A 155 3.14 32.88 1.29
C LEU A 155 3.41 31.77 2.30
N SER A 156 2.34 31.16 2.83
CA SER A 156 2.47 29.95 3.64
C SER A 156 3.05 28.80 2.83
N PRO A 157 3.60 27.75 3.47
CA PRO A 157 4.16 26.61 2.74
C PRO A 157 3.18 26.00 1.73
N GLU A 158 1.91 25.83 2.14
CA GLU A 158 0.88 25.24 1.28
C GLU A 158 0.49 26.17 0.13
N ALA A 159 0.38 27.47 0.39
CA ALA A 159 0.09 28.45 -0.65
C ALA A 159 1.25 28.54 -1.66
N ALA A 160 2.50 28.48 -1.18
CA ALA A 160 3.67 28.43 -2.04
C ALA A 160 3.70 27.18 -2.92
N PHE A 161 3.26 26.01 -2.39
CA PHE A 161 3.10 24.79 -3.16
C PHE A 161 2.05 24.94 -4.28
N ASP A 162 0.89 25.55 -3.98
CA ASP A 162 -0.14 25.80 -4.97
C ASP A 162 0.40 26.69 -6.11
N GLU A 163 1.16 27.72 -5.79
CA GLU A 163 1.72 28.64 -6.78
C GLU A 163 2.82 28.01 -7.63
N ILE A 164 3.72 27.23 -7.02
CA ILE A 164 4.73 26.46 -7.78
C ILE A 164 4.06 25.52 -8.77
N SER A 165 3.01 24.82 -8.32
CA SER A 165 2.28 23.88 -9.18
C SER A 165 1.73 24.59 -10.42
N LYS A 166 1.18 25.79 -10.28
CA LYS A 166 0.71 26.61 -11.42
C LYS A 166 1.86 26.93 -12.39
N VAL A 167 3.04 27.31 -11.86
CA VAL A 167 4.23 27.61 -12.69
C VAL A 167 4.73 26.37 -13.44
N ILE A 168 4.75 25.22 -12.76
CA ILE A 168 5.11 23.94 -13.37
C ILE A 168 4.15 23.63 -14.54
N PHE A 169 2.83 23.80 -14.35
CA PHE A 169 1.85 23.58 -15.42
C PHE A 169 1.99 24.60 -16.56
N ILE A 170 2.33 25.87 -16.30
CA ILE A 170 2.64 26.86 -17.33
C ILE A 170 3.84 26.36 -18.15
N LYS A 171 4.93 25.98 -17.49
CA LYS A 171 6.14 25.48 -18.15
C LYS A 171 5.86 24.22 -18.98
N MET A 172 5.14 23.25 -18.43
CA MET A 172 4.77 22.02 -19.14
C MET A 172 3.87 22.28 -20.35
N LEU A 173 2.88 23.15 -20.21
CA LEU A 173 1.98 23.49 -21.32
C LEU A 173 2.76 24.14 -22.45
N TYR A 174 3.64 25.10 -22.11
CA TYR A 174 4.49 25.78 -23.08
C TYR A 174 5.39 24.78 -23.83
N GLU A 175 6.07 23.91 -23.13
CA GLU A 175 6.99 22.91 -23.69
C GLU A 175 6.32 21.83 -24.53
N ARG A 176 5.00 21.61 -24.35
CA ARG A 176 4.18 20.69 -25.18
C ARG A 176 3.68 21.34 -26.48
N GLN A 177 3.69 22.66 -26.57
CA GLN A 177 3.28 23.33 -27.80
C GLN A 177 4.38 23.19 -28.85
N PRO A 178 4.05 23.27 -30.15
CA PRO A 178 5.05 23.31 -31.22
C PRO A 178 5.81 24.65 -31.21
N ASN A 179 6.58 24.86 -30.17
CA ASN A 179 7.40 26.04 -29.97
C ASN A 179 8.81 25.82 -30.53
N ASP A 180 9.51 26.91 -30.75
CA ASP A 180 10.85 26.90 -31.29
C ASP A 180 11.88 26.32 -30.30
N GLU A 181 11.63 26.34 -28.98
CA GLU A 181 12.49 25.79 -27.94
C GLU A 181 11.80 24.68 -27.17
N LEU A 182 12.52 23.58 -26.91
CA LEU A 182 11.96 22.43 -26.15
C LEU A 182 11.83 22.71 -24.66
N ILE A 183 12.68 23.58 -24.12
CA ILE A 183 12.66 23.96 -22.71
C ILE A 183 12.20 25.41 -22.61
N TYR A 184 11.20 25.68 -21.75
CA TYR A 184 10.77 27.04 -21.44
C TYR A 184 11.70 27.67 -20.42
N THR A 185 12.65 28.47 -20.92
CA THR A 185 13.70 29.12 -20.12
C THR A 185 13.32 30.56 -19.74
N LYS A 186 14.07 31.11 -18.77
CA LYS A 186 13.98 32.53 -18.41
C LYS A 186 14.19 33.46 -19.62
N GLU A 187 15.17 33.15 -20.46
CA GLU A 187 15.52 33.96 -21.63
C GLU A 187 14.37 33.96 -22.64
N LYS A 188 13.75 32.80 -22.87
CA LYS A 188 12.57 32.69 -23.74
C LYS A 188 11.40 33.46 -23.17
N PHE A 189 11.11 33.33 -21.88
CA PHE A 189 10.06 34.09 -21.21
C PHE A 189 10.23 35.60 -21.40
N LEU A 190 11.44 36.15 -21.22
CA LEU A 190 11.71 37.56 -21.35
C LEU A 190 11.51 38.08 -22.77
N ARG A 191 11.86 37.29 -23.81
CA ARG A 191 11.59 37.64 -25.22
C ARG A 191 10.09 37.65 -25.51
N ASP A 192 9.39 36.59 -25.09
CA ASP A 192 7.95 36.48 -25.32
C ASP A 192 7.16 37.57 -24.59
N GLU A 193 7.57 37.89 -23.35
CA GLU A 193 6.98 38.99 -22.58
C GLU A 193 7.18 40.35 -23.30
N PHE A 194 8.37 40.60 -23.86
CA PHE A 194 8.66 41.80 -24.62
C PHE A 194 7.79 41.92 -25.86
N GLU A 195 7.66 40.84 -26.64
CA GLU A 195 6.82 40.82 -27.84
C GLU A 195 5.33 40.95 -27.49
N TRP A 196 4.88 40.30 -26.41
CA TRP A 196 3.52 40.41 -25.91
C TRP A 196 3.18 41.84 -25.49
N ARG A 197 4.07 42.51 -24.75
CA ARG A 197 3.90 43.92 -24.33
C ARG A 197 3.82 44.89 -25.49
N ASN A 198 4.54 44.61 -26.59
CA ASN A 198 4.47 45.40 -27.79
C ASN A 198 3.12 45.25 -28.52
N SER A 199 2.49 44.11 -28.38
CA SER A 199 1.20 43.80 -29.00
C SER A 199 -0.01 44.13 -28.12
N HIS A 200 0.16 44.17 -26.80
CA HIS A 200 -0.91 44.34 -25.81
C HIS A 200 -0.65 45.55 -24.93
N LYS A 201 -1.47 46.59 -25.07
CA LYS A 201 -1.31 47.87 -24.35
C LYS A 201 -1.67 47.78 -22.84
N LYS A 202 -2.39 46.75 -22.40
CA LYS A 202 -2.81 46.56 -21.01
C LYS A 202 -2.81 45.08 -20.66
N GLY A 203 -2.42 44.76 -19.43
CA GLY A 203 -2.48 43.38 -18.89
C GLY A 203 -1.13 42.91 -18.36
N ASP A 204 -1.14 41.72 -17.80
CA ASP A 204 0.04 41.00 -17.29
C ASP A 204 0.26 39.72 -18.09
N TYR A 205 1.48 39.59 -18.62
CA TYR A 205 1.82 38.41 -19.45
C TYR A 205 1.74 37.09 -18.69
N ILE A 206 2.22 37.09 -17.44
CA ILE A 206 2.21 35.91 -16.59
C ILE A 206 0.76 35.42 -16.34
N SER A 207 -0.14 36.37 -16.04
CA SER A 207 -1.57 36.05 -15.92
C SER A 207 -2.15 35.46 -17.21
N SER A 208 -1.72 35.98 -18.39
CA SER A 208 -2.18 35.45 -19.67
C SER A 208 -1.72 34.01 -19.92
N LEU A 209 -0.51 33.67 -19.50
CA LEU A 209 0.00 32.30 -19.55
C LEU A 209 -0.82 31.36 -18.65
N PHE A 210 -1.15 31.78 -17.43
CA PHE A 210 -1.98 30.99 -16.54
C PHE A 210 -3.42 30.83 -17.06
N GLU A 211 -3.98 31.86 -17.70
CA GLU A 211 -5.29 31.73 -18.38
C GLU A 211 -5.27 30.67 -19.51
N GLN A 212 -4.16 30.49 -20.22
CA GLN A 212 -4.01 29.42 -21.20
C GLN A 212 -4.03 28.05 -20.51
N VAL A 213 -3.32 27.90 -19.40
CA VAL A 213 -3.34 26.66 -18.59
C VAL A 213 -4.76 26.36 -18.11
N LYS A 214 -5.47 27.35 -17.58
CA LYS A 214 -6.86 27.18 -17.14
C LYS A 214 -7.78 26.68 -18.29
N ARG A 215 -7.64 27.24 -19.48
CA ARG A 215 -8.41 26.81 -20.66
C ARG A 215 -8.11 25.38 -21.07
N GLN A 216 -6.83 24.99 -21.04
CA GLN A 216 -6.40 23.62 -21.37
C GLN A 216 -7.00 22.58 -20.44
N TYR A 217 -6.99 22.86 -19.11
CA TYR A 217 -7.42 21.92 -18.07
C TYR A 217 -8.82 22.23 -17.50
N ILE A 218 -9.64 23.01 -18.23
CA ILE A 218 -10.98 23.43 -17.76
C ILE A 218 -11.93 22.23 -17.64
N ARG A 219 -11.83 21.27 -18.57
CA ARG A 219 -12.65 20.06 -18.57
C ARG A 219 -12.29 19.14 -17.42
N ASP A 220 -11.05 19.15 -17.01
CA ASP A 220 -10.53 18.33 -15.93
C ASP A 220 -10.82 18.93 -14.55
N GLY A 221 -11.35 20.17 -14.49
CA GLY A 221 -11.64 20.88 -13.24
C GLY A 221 -10.40 21.05 -12.36
N LEU A 222 -9.20 21.19 -12.99
CA LEU A 222 -7.94 21.35 -12.26
C LEU A 222 -7.84 22.73 -11.61
N PHE A 223 -8.30 23.74 -12.34
CA PHE A 223 -8.32 25.13 -11.89
C PHE A 223 -9.72 25.71 -12.05
N GLU A 224 -10.13 26.54 -11.11
CA GLU A 224 -11.38 27.28 -11.17
C GLU A 224 -11.22 28.58 -12.00
N ARG A 225 -12.33 29.12 -12.53
CA ARG A 225 -12.30 30.38 -13.28
C ARG A 225 -11.72 31.54 -12.49
N GLY A 226 -11.96 31.55 -11.18
CA GLY A 226 -11.49 32.57 -10.24
C GLY A 226 -10.04 32.40 -9.76
N ASP A 227 -9.37 31.28 -10.08
CA ASP A 227 -8.00 31.06 -9.69
C ASP A 227 -7.06 32.08 -10.38
N ILE A 228 -6.18 32.68 -9.58
CA ILE A 228 -5.15 33.64 -10.03
C ILE A 228 -3.77 33.14 -9.61
N LEU A 229 -2.75 33.55 -10.31
CA LEU A 229 -1.36 33.40 -9.90
C LEU A 229 -1.00 34.51 -8.93
N ARG A 230 -0.50 34.21 -7.73
CA ARG A 230 -0.27 35.16 -6.63
C ARG A 230 1.20 35.46 -6.37
N ILE A 231 2.09 35.06 -7.26
CA ILE A 231 3.53 35.35 -7.14
C ILE A 231 3.90 36.58 -7.95
N SER A 232 4.93 37.29 -7.48
CA SER A 232 5.51 38.39 -8.17
C SER A 232 6.22 37.99 -9.47
N ARG A 233 6.33 38.92 -10.42
CA ARG A 233 7.12 38.72 -11.65
C ARG A 233 8.57 38.34 -11.34
N GLU A 234 9.15 38.92 -10.28
CA GLU A 234 10.51 38.59 -9.86
C GLU A 234 10.64 37.14 -9.43
N SER A 235 9.70 36.63 -8.62
CA SER A 235 9.64 35.23 -8.20
C SER A 235 9.45 34.27 -9.38
N PHE A 236 8.57 34.62 -10.32
CA PHE A 236 8.36 33.85 -11.53
C PHE A 236 9.64 33.67 -12.35
N ILE A 237 10.38 34.75 -12.57
CA ILE A 237 11.67 34.75 -13.29
C ILE A 237 12.71 33.90 -12.55
N LYS A 238 12.85 34.04 -11.22
CA LYS A 238 13.78 33.24 -10.43
C LYS A 238 13.42 31.75 -10.46
N ILE A 239 12.15 31.40 -10.47
CA ILE A 239 11.68 30.02 -10.60
C ILE A 239 12.05 29.45 -11.97
N LEU A 240 11.83 30.18 -13.05
CA LEU A 240 12.26 29.74 -14.39
C LEU A 240 13.77 29.57 -14.47
N GLU A 241 14.55 30.41 -13.80
CA GLU A 241 16.03 30.30 -13.74
C GLU A 241 16.47 29.01 -13.03
N GLU A 242 15.85 28.66 -11.89
CA GLU A 242 16.11 27.39 -11.21
C GLU A 242 15.68 26.17 -12.05
N LEU A 243 14.66 26.33 -12.88
CA LEU A 243 14.13 25.27 -13.76
C LEU A 243 14.70 25.30 -15.18
N ASN A 244 15.65 26.17 -15.49
CA ASN A 244 16.19 26.34 -16.85
C ASN A 244 16.79 25.06 -17.46
N ASN A 245 17.32 24.17 -16.60
CA ASN A 245 17.97 22.92 -17.04
C ASN A 245 16.99 21.73 -17.11
N PHE A 246 15.70 21.94 -16.81
CA PHE A 246 14.72 20.88 -16.75
C PHE A 246 13.63 21.09 -17.82
N GLY A 247 13.63 20.27 -18.86
CA GLY A 247 12.53 20.18 -19.82
C GLY A 247 11.41 19.30 -19.27
N LEU A 248 10.47 19.87 -18.52
CA LEU A 248 9.46 19.11 -17.77
C LEU A 248 8.52 18.30 -18.67
N ALA A 249 8.28 18.75 -19.92
CA ALA A 249 7.51 17.96 -20.87
C ALA A 249 8.27 16.74 -21.40
N GLY A 250 9.59 16.84 -21.53
CA GLY A 250 10.47 15.78 -22.02
C GLY A 250 11.01 14.82 -20.96
N VAL A 251 10.98 15.21 -19.68
CA VAL A 251 11.39 14.33 -18.56
C VAL A 251 10.43 13.15 -18.46
N ALA A 252 10.97 11.95 -18.23
CA ALA A 252 10.16 10.76 -18.06
C ALA A 252 9.08 10.95 -16.97
N GLU A 253 7.88 10.43 -17.23
CA GLU A 253 6.71 10.64 -16.36
C GLU A 253 6.96 10.13 -14.94
N ASP A 254 7.66 9.00 -14.80
CA ASP A 254 8.05 8.41 -13.51
C ASP A 254 9.00 9.32 -12.71
N VAL A 255 10.03 9.90 -13.33
CA VAL A 255 10.98 10.81 -12.67
C VAL A 255 10.26 12.08 -12.19
N LYS A 256 9.44 12.66 -13.06
CA LYS A 256 8.68 13.89 -12.81
C LYS A 256 7.63 13.69 -11.72
N GLY A 257 6.84 12.63 -11.84
CA GLY A 257 5.80 12.29 -10.88
C GLY A 257 6.37 11.98 -9.50
N VAL A 258 7.41 11.15 -9.39
CA VAL A 258 8.03 10.81 -8.10
C VAL A 258 8.74 12.01 -7.47
N ALA A 259 9.33 12.93 -8.26
CA ALA A 259 9.89 14.18 -7.73
C ALA A 259 8.80 15.08 -7.15
N PHE A 260 7.66 15.20 -7.85
CA PHE A 260 6.52 15.98 -7.41
C PHE A 260 5.88 15.41 -6.15
N GLU A 261 5.66 14.10 -6.10
CA GLU A 261 5.16 13.39 -4.92
C GLU A 261 6.08 13.55 -3.70
N SER A 262 7.39 13.45 -3.91
CA SER A 262 8.40 13.63 -2.85
C SER A 262 8.42 15.08 -2.35
N PHE A 263 8.25 16.05 -3.23
CA PHE A 263 8.13 17.45 -2.90
C PHE A 263 6.87 17.73 -2.07
N LEU A 264 5.74 17.19 -2.49
CA LEU A 264 4.47 17.24 -1.79
C LEU A 264 4.58 16.65 -0.37
N GLY A 265 5.14 15.45 -0.23
CA GLY A 265 5.31 14.80 1.07
C GLY A 265 6.17 15.58 2.05
N LYS A 266 7.15 16.37 1.58
CA LYS A 266 7.96 17.25 2.43
C LYS A 266 7.22 18.51 2.84
N THR A 267 6.38 19.07 1.97
CA THR A 267 5.67 20.32 2.22
C THR A 267 4.51 20.16 3.19
N PHE A 268 3.80 19.04 3.13
CA PHE A 268 2.57 18.81 3.92
C PHE A 268 2.75 17.93 5.16
N ARG A 269 3.99 17.56 5.53
CA ARG A 269 4.23 16.79 6.76
C ARG A 269 3.78 17.55 8.00
N GLY A 270 2.74 17.03 8.67
CA GLY A 270 2.35 17.45 10.02
C GLY A 270 1.39 18.62 10.13
N GLU A 271 1.08 19.37 9.07
CA GLU A 271 0.29 20.61 9.19
C GLU A 271 -1.22 20.45 8.96
N LEU A 272 -1.66 19.40 8.22
CA LEU A 272 -3.08 19.22 7.86
C LEU A 272 -3.81 18.09 8.60
N GLY A 273 -3.15 17.41 9.56
CA GLY A 273 -3.76 16.23 10.19
C GLY A 273 -4.09 15.10 9.21
N GLN A 274 -3.56 15.17 7.97
CA GLN A 274 -3.74 14.15 6.95
C GLN A 274 -2.49 13.31 6.83
N PHE A 275 -2.67 11.99 6.81
CA PHE A 275 -1.58 11.04 6.82
C PHE A 275 -1.43 10.45 5.43
N PHE A 276 -0.30 10.73 4.77
CA PHE A 276 0.04 10.09 3.50
C PHE A 276 0.36 8.61 3.73
N THR A 277 -0.26 7.75 2.96
CA THR A 277 0.05 6.32 2.99
C THR A 277 1.46 6.10 2.43
N PRO A 278 2.38 5.48 3.18
CA PRO A 278 3.71 5.19 2.68
C PRO A 278 3.70 4.36 1.41
N ARG A 279 4.59 4.70 0.46
CA ARG A 279 4.62 4.07 -0.87
C ARG A 279 4.77 2.55 -0.82
N THR A 280 5.52 2.03 0.15
CA THR A 280 5.67 0.58 0.37
C THR A 280 4.35 -0.12 0.67
N ILE A 281 3.46 0.51 1.43
CA ILE A 281 2.12 0.01 1.73
C ILE A 281 1.21 0.12 0.53
N VAL A 282 1.26 1.26 -0.18
CA VAL A 282 0.52 1.47 -1.42
C VAL A 282 0.85 0.38 -2.44
N ASN A 283 2.15 0.16 -2.67
CA ASN A 283 2.63 -0.88 -3.59
C ASN A 283 2.13 -2.27 -3.17
N PHE A 284 2.27 -2.62 -1.89
CA PHE A 284 1.82 -3.91 -1.37
C PHE A 284 0.32 -4.15 -1.63
N ILE A 285 -0.53 -3.16 -1.35
CA ILE A 285 -1.98 -3.30 -1.52
C ILE A 285 -2.33 -3.45 -3.00
N VAL A 286 -1.77 -2.64 -3.88
CA VAL A 286 -2.01 -2.69 -5.33
C VAL A 286 -1.51 -4.00 -5.92
N ASP A 287 -0.32 -4.47 -5.50
CA ASP A 287 0.28 -5.71 -6.00
C ASP A 287 -0.48 -6.96 -5.53
N VAL A 288 -1.05 -6.95 -4.31
CA VAL A 288 -1.91 -8.04 -3.78
C VAL A 288 -3.25 -8.09 -4.51
N LEU A 289 -3.88 -6.93 -4.75
CA LEU A 289 -5.17 -6.86 -5.42
C LEU A 289 -5.10 -7.18 -6.91
N ASP A 290 -3.92 -7.13 -7.51
CA ASP A 290 -3.66 -7.51 -8.89
C ASP A 290 -4.66 -6.87 -9.89
N ILE A 291 -4.67 -5.54 -9.92
CA ILE A 291 -5.60 -4.74 -10.72
C ILE A 291 -5.35 -4.99 -12.20
N GLN A 292 -6.41 -5.31 -12.94
CA GLN A 292 -6.35 -5.65 -14.35
C GLN A 292 -6.84 -4.48 -15.23
N GLU A 293 -6.41 -4.47 -16.49
CA GLU A 293 -6.94 -3.54 -17.48
C GLU A 293 -8.44 -3.69 -17.64
N GLY A 294 -9.16 -2.57 -17.66
CA GLY A 294 -10.62 -2.54 -17.80
C GLY A 294 -11.39 -2.56 -16.48
N GLU A 295 -10.74 -2.82 -15.37
CA GLU A 295 -11.37 -2.74 -14.05
C GLU A 295 -11.56 -1.28 -13.62
N LEU A 296 -12.72 -0.98 -13.03
CA LEU A 296 -13.01 0.31 -12.42
C LEU A 296 -12.46 0.36 -11.00
N VAL A 297 -11.56 1.30 -10.75
CA VAL A 297 -10.86 1.47 -9.47
C VAL A 297 -11.27 2.77 -8.82
N CYS A 298 -11.57 2.75 -7.51
CA CYS A 298 -11.89 3.96 -6.77
C CYS A 298 -11.16 4.05 -5.43
N ASP A 299 -10.76 5.29 -5.10
CA ASP A 299 -10.33 5.68 -3.75
C ASP A 299 -11.27 6.78 -3.24
N PRO A 300 -12.22 6.47 -2.33
CA PRO A 300 -13.21 7.43 -1.85
C PRO A 300 -12.67 8.46 -0.85
N CYS A 301 -11.39 8.42 -0.50
CA CYS A 301 -10.68 9.45 0.29
C CYS A 301 -9.22 9.56 -0.16
N CYS A 302 -9.04 9.92 -1.45
CA CYS A 302 -7.81 9.69 -2.20
C CYS A 302 -6.59 10.53 -1.75
N GLY A 303 -6.77 11.55 -0.92
CA GLY A 303 -5.67 12.41 -0.50
C GLY A 303 -4.91 12.97 -1.70
N SER A 304 -3.62 12.72 -1.75
CA SER A 304 -2.75 13.10 -2.89
C SER A 304 -2.81 12.16 -4.10
N GLY A 305 -3.64 11.13 -4.08
CA GLY A 305 -3.81 10.17 -5.18
C GLY A 305 -2.81 9.03 -5.20
N GLY A 306 -2.10 8.76 -4.10
CA GLY A 306 -1.03 7.76 -4.07
C GLY A 306 -1.45 6.36 -4.51
N PHE A 307 -2.63 5.88 -4.10
CA PHE A 307 -3.18 4.61 -4.56
C PHE A 307 -3.56 4.63 -6.04
N LEU A 308 -4.22 5.69 -6.48
CA LEU A 308 -4.66 5.82 -7.88
C LEU A 308 -3.47 5.83 -8.83
N ILE A 309 -2.41 6.57 -8.48
CA ILE A 309 -1.18 6.64 -9.27
C ILE A 309 -0.56 5.25 -9.40
N ARG A 310 -0.36 4.55 -8.29
CA ARG A 310 0.27 3.22 -8.33
C ARG A 310 -0.56 2.21 -9.12
N ALA A 311 -1.90 2.27 -8.98
CA ALA A 311 -2.80 1.43 -9.75
C ALA A 311 -2.74 1.75 -11.25
N PHE A 312 -2.69 3.04 -11.61
CA PHE A 312 -2.49 3.51 -12.98
C PHE A 312 -1.16 3.02 -13.56
N GLU A 313 -0.04 3.24 -12.85
CA GLU A 313 1.30 2.78 -13.25
C GLU A 313 1.32 1.27 -13.51
N LYS A 314 0.73 0.47 -12.61
CA LYS A 314 0.67 -0.99 -12.77
C LYS A 314 -0.04 -1.41 -14.06
N VAL A 315 -1.23 -0.87 -14.31
CA VAL A 315 -2.00 -1.21 -15.52
C VAL A 315 -1.28 -0.71 -16.77
N GLN A 316 -0.64 0.46 -16.71
CA GLN A 316 0.18 0.98 -17.81
C GLN A 316 1.35 0.05 -18.13
N ASP A 317 2.10 -0.40 -17.11
CA ASP A 317 3.21 -1.33 -17.25
C ASP A 317 2.76 -2.67 -17.88
N ASP A 318 1.60 -3.18 -17.46
CA ASP A 318 1.01 -4.41 -18.00
C ASP A 318 0.62 -4.26 -19.47
N ILE A 319 0.01 -3.12 -19.86
CA ILE A 319 -0.31 -2.81 -21.27
C ILE A 319 0.97 -2.71 -22.09
N ASP A 320 1.99 -2.00 -21.59
CA ASP A 320 3.26 -1.83 -22.29
C ASP A 320 3.98 -3.17 -22.48
N LYS A 321 3.94 -4.02 -21.46
CA LYS A 321 4.51 -5.36 -21.50
C LYS A 321 3.79 -6.24 -22.54
N ASP A 322 2.45 -6.29 -22.51
CA ASP A 322 1.65 -7.07 -23.45
C ASP A 322 1.92 -6.64 -24.90
N ILE A 323 1.96 -5.33 -25.18
CA ILE A 323 2.23 -4.81 -26.53
C ILE A 323 3.65 -5.14 -26.98
N ARG A 324 4.65 -5.01 -26.10
CA ARG A 324 6.03 -5.38 -26.40
C ARG A 324 6.17 -6.86 -26.74
N GLU A 325 5.57 -7.74 -25.96
CA GLU A 325 5.60 -9.19 -26.18
C GLU A 325 4.92 -9.55 -27.51
N ARG A 326 3.81 -8.92 -27.86
CA ARG A 326 3.12 -9.12 -29.14
C ARG A 326 3.96 -8.63 -30.34
N ILE A 327 4.60 -7.46 -30.22
CA ILE A 327 5.48 -6.93 -31.26
C ILE A 327 6.67 -7.87 -31.45
N GLN A 328 7.28 -8.35 -30.39
CA GLN A 328 8.38 -9.30 -30.43
C GLN A 328 7.96 -10.62 -31.13
N GLY A 329 6.79 -11.17 -30.77
CA GLY A 329 6.26 -12.36 -31.42
C GLY A 329 6.02 -12.20 -32.93
N LEU A 330 5.73 -10.96 -33.39
CA LEU A 330 5.63 -10.66 -34.82
C LEU A 330 7.01 -10.59 -35.50
N THR A 331 8.06 -10.20 -34.82
CA THR A 331 9.42 -10.12 -35.36
C THR A 331 10.05 -11.49 -35.54
N ASP A 332 9.73 -12.44 -34.70
CA ASP A 332 10.27 -13.81 -34.72
C ASP A 332 9.54 -14.76 -35.67
N GLY A 333 8.47 -14.28 -36.36
CA GLY A 333 7.57 -15.08 -37.17
C GLY A 333 7.85 -15.01 -38.69
N THR A 334 7.21 -15.92 -39.42
CA THR A 334 7.28 -16.05 -40.89
C THR A 334 6.34 -15.11 -41.69
N ILE A 335 5.86 -14.03 -41.03
CA ILE A 335 4.88 -13.11 -41.60
C ILE A 335 5.57 -12.19 -42.65
N PRO A 336 4.96 -11.91 -43.83
CA PRO A 336 5.47 -10.95 -44.81
C PRO A 336 5.73 -9.58 -44.18
N VAL A 337 6.81 -8.92 -44.59
CA VAL A 337 7.28 -7.65 -44.01
C VAL A 337 6.20 -6.56 -44.01
N GLU A 338 5.39 -6.45 -45.08
CA GLU A 338 4.31 -5.45 -45.20
C GLU A 338 3.22 -5.69 -44.14
N GLN A 339 2.73 -6.92 -44.05
CA GLN A 339 1.72 -7.30 -43.04
C GLN A 339 2.24 -7.13 -41.60
N ARG A 340 3.51 -7.44 -41.37
CA ARG A 340 4.18 -7.21 -40.07
C ARG A 340 4.18 -5.74 -39.71
N ARG A 341 4.54 -4.85 -40.65
CA ARG A 341 4.52 -3.40 -40.42
C ARG A 341 3.12 -2.89 -40.08
N GLU A 342 2.10 -3.35 -40.78
CA GLU A 342 0.71 -2.97 -40.49
C GLU A 342 0.27 -3.43 -39.10
N GLN A 343 0.58 -4.66 -38.72
CA GLN A 343 0.22 -5.20 -37.40
C GLN A 343 0.96 -4.46 -36.28
N ILE A 344 2.24 -4.17 -36.44
CA ILE A 344 3.01 -3.36 -35.46
C ILE A 344 2.41 -1.95 -35.33
N ALA A 345 2.05 -1.31 -36.47
CA ALA A 345 1.43 0.01 -36.42
C ALA A 345 0.05 0.00 -35.72
N LEU A 346 -0.72 -1.07 -35.85
CA LEU A 346 -1.99 -1.25 -35.15
C LEU A 346 -1.77 -1.42 -33.63
N LEU A 347 -0.78 -2.20 -33.22
CA LEU A 347 -0.42 -2.36 -31.82
C LEU A 347 0.09 -1.04 -31.21
N GLN A 348 0.91 -0.29 -31.93
CA GLN A 348 1.39 1.03 -31.50
C GLN A 348 0.26 2.05 -31.35
N LYS A 349 -0.78 2.00 -32.18
CA LYS A 349 -1.98 2.84 -32.02
C LYS A 349 -2.68 2.61 -30.67
N GLN A 350 -2.55 1.43 -30.06
CA GLN A 350 -3.14 1.16 -28.74
C GLN A 350 -2.48 1.99 -27.62
N LEU A 351 -1.30 2.53 -27.86
CA LEU A 351 -0.55 3.39 -26.92
C LEU A 351 -0.83 4.90 -27.13
N ASP A 352 -1.71 5.27 -28.05
CA ASP A 352 -2.06 6.67 -28.32
C ASP A 352 -3.10 7.17 -27.30
N LYS A 353 -2.70 8.10 -26.43
CA LYS A 353 -3.56 8.72 -25.40
C LYS A 353 -4.70 9.60 -25.98
N GLN A 354 -4.66 9.92 -27.28
CA GLN A 354 -5.68 10.78 -27.93
C GLN A 354 -6.69 9.98 -28.77
N LEU A 355 -6.35 8.76 -29.13
CA LEU A 355 -7.23 7.89 -29.92
C LEU A 355 -8.26 7.22 -29.01
N LYS A 356 -9.54 7.62 -29.08
CA LYS A 356 -10.61 7.19 -28.17
C LYS A 356 -10.74 5.67 -27.97
N ASP A 357 -10.41 4.88 -28.97
CA ASP A 357 -10.52 3.42 -28.89
C ASP A 357 -9.23 2.73 -28.44
N SER A 358 -8.15 3.48 -28.23
CA SER A 358 -6.89 2.92 -27.77
C SER A 358 -6.96 2.48 -26.30
N ARG A 359 -6.14 1.51 -25.94
CA ARG A 359 -5.99 1.04 -24.54
C ARG A 359 -5.53 2.18 -23.62
N TYR A 360 -4.61 3.00 -24.09
CA TYR A 360 -4.09 4.14 -23.32
C TYR A 360 -5.12 5.25 -23.12
N TYR A 361 -5.95 5.53 -24.14
CA TYR A 361 -7.04 6.49 -23.94
C TYR A 361 -8.01 6.01 -22.88
N LYS A 362 -8.39 4.72 -22.91
CA LYS A 362 -9.29 4.11 -21.90
C LYS A 362 -8.65 4.12 -20.53
N LEU A 363 -7.37 3.78 -20.42
CA LEU A 363 -6.59 3.85 -19.18
C LEU A 363 -6.66 5.25 -18.57
N CYS A 364 -6.39 6.29 -19.36
CA CYS A 364 -6.36 7.68 -18.93
C CYS A 364 -7.74 8.30 -18.67
N HIS A 365 -8.86 7.71 -19.17
CA HIS A 365 -10.14 8.39 -19.17
C HIS A 365 -11.28 7.61 -18.51
N SER A 366 -11.09 6.33 -18.16
CA SER A 366 -12.23 5.49 -17.83
C SER A 366 -12.08 4.61 -16.59
N TYR A 367 -10.88 4.37 -16.07
CA TYR A 367 -10.69 3.31 -15.08
C TYR A 367 -10.50 3.80 -13.66
N PHE A 368 -9.98 5.02 -13.45
CA PHE A 368 -9.56 5.51 -12.12
C PHE A 368 -10.43 6.65 -11.64
N TYR A 369 -10.93 6.51 -10.41
CA TYR A 369 -11.81 7.46 -9.75
C TYR A 369 -11.33 7.75 -8.34
N GLY A 370 -11.44 9.01 -7.91
CA GLY A 370 -11.10 9.43 -6.56
C GLY A 370 -12.07 10.46 -6.03
N VAL A 371 -12.18 10.52 -4.73
CA VAL A 371 -12.93 11.58 -4.04
C VAL A 371 -12.11 12.09 -2.88
N ASP A 372 -12.04 13.41 -2.70
CA ASP A 372 -11.51 14.01 -1.48
C ASP A 372 -12.32 15.25 -1.10
N ALA A 373 -12.65 15.39 0.18
CA ALA A 373 -13.42 16.53 0.69
C ALA A 373 -12.57 17.81 0.83
N ASN A 374 -11.26 17.67 0.83
CA ASN A 374 -10.34 18.81 0.92
C ASN A 374 -9.99 19.33 -0.48
N VAL A 375 -10.30 20.60 -0.74
CA VAL A 375 -10.05 21.27 -2.04
C VAL A 375 -8.61 21.11 -2.51
N ARG A 376 -7.64 21.26 -1.60
CA ARG A 376 -6.22 21.15 -1.94
C ARG A 376 -5.87 19.70 -2.28
N MET A 377 -6.34 18.74 -1.51
CA MET A 377 -6.03 17.33 -1.76
C MET A 377 -6.63 16.86 -3.07
N ALA A 378 -7.88 17.17 -3.35
CA ALA A 378 -8.50 16.86 -4.63
C ALA A 378 -7.73 17.48 -5.81
N ARG A 379 -7.32 18.76 -5.69
CA ARG A 379 -6.48 19.43 -6.71
C ARG A 379 -5.11 18.77 -6.83
N THR A 380 -4.48 18.46 -5.70
CA THR A 380 -3.16 17.83 -5.67
C THR A 380 -3.19 16.44 -6.28
N SER A 381 -4.22 15.64 -5.97
CA SER A 381 -4.43 14.33 -6.59
C SER A 381 -4.55 14.43 -8.11
N LYS A 382 -5.35 15.40 -8.60
CA LYS A 382 -5.47 15.68 -10.05
C LYS A 382 -4.12 16.02 -10.69
N MET A 383 -3.40 16.97 -10.08
CA MET A 383 -2.07 17.38 -10.55
C MET A 383 -1.11 16.20 -10.60
N ASN A 384 -1.12 15.40 -9.57
CA ASN A 384 -0.23 14.26 -9.41
C ASN A 384 -0.52 13.18 -10.47
N MET A 385 -1.79 12.85 -10.73
CA MET A 385 -2.20 11.96 -11.81
C MET A 385 -1.72 12.47 -13.18
N ILE A 386 -1.91 13.77 -13.46
CA ILE A 386 -1.44 14.39 -14.72
C ILE A 386 0.09 14.33 -14.85
N MET A 387 0.83 14.49 -13.76
CA MET A 387 2.30 14.39 -13.75
C MET A 387 2.80 12.98 -14.03
N HIS A 388 2.03 11.95 -13.65
CA HIS A 388 2.28 10.55 -13.96
C HIS A 388 1.72 10.10 -15.33
N GLY A 389 1.21 11.04 -16.13
CA GLY A 389 0.78 10.77 -17.50
C GLY A 389 -0.69 10.42 -17.68
N ASP A 390 -1.47 10.43 -16.60
CA ASP A 390 -2.92 10.36 -16.69
C ASP A 390 -3.47 11.69 -17.21
N GLY A 391 -4.16 11.62 -18.36
CA GLY A 391 -4.80 12.80 -18.97
C GLY A 391 -6.20 13.06 -18.44
N HIS A 392 -6.77 12.13 -17.67
CA HIS A 392 -8.12 12.20 -17.13
C HIS A 392 -8.13 12.51 -15.65
N VAL A 393 -9.18 13.17 -15.25
CA VAL A 393 -9.35 13.59 -13.89
C VAL A 393 -10.66 13.05 -13.34
N GLY A 394 -10.73 11.74 -13.09
CA GLY A 394 -11.82 11.08 -12.36
C GLY A 394 -11.84 11.43 -10.87
N VAL A 395 -11.09 12.44 -10.45
CA VAL A 395 -11.05 12.90 -9.05
C VAL A 395 -12.05 14.01 -8.81
N TYR A 396 -12.91 13.83 -7.82
CA TYR A 396 -13.97 14.76 -7.46
C TYR A 396 -13.69 15.44 -6.12
N LEU A 397 -13.90 16.75 -6.07
CA LEU A 397 -13.95 17.48 -4.81
C LEU A 397 -15.32 17.26 -4.18
N HIS A 398 -15.42 16.35 -3.26
CA HIS A 398 -16.64 16.03 -2.54
C HIS A 398 -16.36 15.14 -1.32
N ASP A 399 -17.37 14.89 -0.52
CA ASP A 399 -17.30 13.89 0.55
C ASP A 399 -17.52 12.48 -0.02
N GLY A 400 -16.54 11.59 0.16
CA GLY A 400 -16.56 10.22 -0.35
C GLY A 400 -17.63 9.30 0.28
N LEU A 401 -18.31 9.76 1.33
CA LEU A 401 -19.44 9.04 1.91
C LEU A 401 -20.71 9.12 1.05
N PHE A 402 -20.75 10.00 0.04
CA PHE A 402 -21.88 10.17 -0.85
C PHE A 402 -21.58 9.71 -2.28
N ASP A 403 -22.65 9.43 -3.04
CA ASP A 403 -22.53 9.22 -4.48
C ASP A 403 -22.31 10.56 -5.17
N VAL A 404 -21.24 10.66 -5.97
CA VAL A 404 -20.87 11.90 -6.67
C VAL A 404 -20.27 11.59 -8.03
N GLY A 405 -20.69 12.31 -9.06
CA GLY A 405 -20.14 12.16 -10.42
C GLY A 405 -20.19 10.72 -10.93
N GLY A 406 -19.02 10.18 -11.28
CA GLY A 406 -18.86 8.78 -11.68
C GLY A 406 -18.74 7.81 -10.51
N VAL A 407 -18.61 8.29 -9.25
CA VAL A 407 -18.47 7.46 -8.06
C VAL A 407 -19.83 7.13 -7.50
N LYS A 408 -20.32 5.93 -7.79
CA LYS A 408 -21.66 5.45 -7.41
C LYS A 408 -21.55 4.07 -6.77
N SER A 409 -22.55 3.76 -5.94
CA SER A 409 -22.68 2.44 -5.31
C SER A 409 -22.77 1.33 -6.36
N GLU A 410 -22.17 0.18 -6.05
CA GLU A 410 -22.11 -1.04 -6.87
C GLU A 410 -21.45 -0.88 -8.27
N ASN A 411 -20.58 0.10 -8.42
CA ASN A 411 -19.95 0.40 -9.73
C ASN A 411 -18.51 -0.10 -9.86
N PHE A 412 -17.80 -0.38 -8.77
CA PHE A 412 -16.35 -0.59 -8.80
C PHE A 412 -15.93 -2.04 -8.63
N ASP A 413 -14.93 -2.43 -9.41
CA ASP A 413 -14.24 -3.71 -9.29
C ASP A 413 -13.28 -3.72 -8.11
N VAL A 414 -12.59 -2.60 -7.90
CA VAL A 414 -11.54 -2.48 -6.89
C VAL A 414 -11.69 -1.17 -6.11
N ILE A 415 -11.65 -1.29 -4.79
CA ILE A 415 -11.53 -0.13 -3.89
C ILE A 415 -10.20 -0.17 -3.15
N LEU A 416 -9.51 0.96 -3.16
CA LEU A 416 -8.27 1.21 -2.45
C LEU A 416 -8.53 2.33 -1.44
N ILE A 417 -8.23 2.14 -0.17
CA ILE A 417 -8.60 3.18 0.80
C ILE A 417 -7.69 3.20 2.04
N ASN A 418 -7.32 4.41 2.44
CA ASN A 418 -6.80 4.72 3.76
C ASN A 418 -7.67 5.85 4.36
N PRO A 419 -8.75 5.52 5.09
CA PRO A 419 -9.69 6.51 5.59
C PRO A 419 -9.07 7.39 6.69
N PRO A 420 -9.61 8.59 6.95
CA PRO A 420 -9.14 9.44 8.03
C PRO A 420 -9.41 8.78 9.39
N PHE A 421 -8.34 8.56 10.19
CA PHE A 421 -8.44 7.89 11.49
C PHE A 421 -8.93 8.82 12.59
N GLY A 422 -9.88 8.33 13.39
CA GLY A 422 -10.39 9.03 14.57
C GLY A 422 -11.26 10.27 14.27
N ALA A 423 -11.51 10.58 13.01
CA ALA A 423 -12.39 11.69 12.65
C ALA A 423 -13.86 11.35 12.99
N HIS A 424 -14.56 12.32 13.58
CA HIS A 424 -15.96 12.18 13.92
C HIS A 424 -16.85 12.77 12.80
N VAL A 425 -17.89 12.04 12.40
CA VAL A 425 -18.88 12.45 11.41
C VAL A 425 -20.22 12.68 12.10
N ASP A 426 -20.74 13.90 12.00
CA ASP A 426 -22.10 14.17 12.41
C ASP A 426 -23.08 13.63 11.35
N ARG A 427 -23.63 12.48 11.62
CA ARG A 427 -24.44 11.72 10.68
C ARG A 427 -25.79 12.38 10.36
N LYS A 428 -26.31 13.22 11.26
CA LYS A 428 -27.63 13.85 11.12
C LYS A 428 -27.57 15.18 10.38
N THR A 429 -26.48 15.93 10.57
CA THR A 429 -26.31 17.26 9.96
C THR A 429 -25.56 17.20 8.64
N LYS A 430 -24.74 16.16 8.41
CA LYS A 430 -24.00 15.98 7.17
C LYS A 430 -24.94 15.48 6.07
N MET A 431 -25.26 16.35 5.13
CA MET A 431 -26.28 16.11 4.09
C MET A 431 -25.74 16.39 2.68
N TYR A 432 -26.22 15.62 1.72
CA TYR A 432 -26.04 15.87 0.28
C TYR A 432 -27.32 15.44 -0.48
N ASN A 433 -27.78 16.26 -1.41
CA ASN A 433 -29.00 16.02 -2.21
C ASN A 433 -30.25 15.62 -1.37
N GLY A 434 -30.37 16.18 -0.17
CA GLY A 434 -31.51 15.90 0.72
C GLY A 434 -31.38 14.60 1.53
N GLN A 435 -30.31 13.86 1.42
CA GLN A 435 -30.04 12.65 2.22
C GLN A 435 -28.97 12.91 3.24
N CYS A 436 -29.18 12.47 4.49
CA CYS A 436 -28.13 12.50 5.50
C CYS A 436 -27.34 11.19 5.53
N VAL A 437 -26.14 11.26 6.13
CA VAL A 437 -25.32 10.06 6.35
C VAL A 437 -26.09 8.99 7.13
N SER A 438 -26.96 9.39 8.09
CA SER A 438 -27.80 8.42 8.83
C SER A 438 -28.76 7.62 7.96
N ASP A 439 -29.14 8.13 6.79
CA ASP A 439 -30.09 7.48 5.90
C ASP A 439 -29.43 6.52 4.92
N LEU A 440 -28.13 6.70 4.71
CA LEU A 440 -27.33 5.95 3.73
C LEU A 440 -26.58 4.76 4.33
N PHE A 441 -26.42 4.74 5.66
CA PHE A 441 -25.59 3.75 6.36
C PHE A 441 -26.35 2.98 7.42
N GLU A 442 -26.22 1.65 7.42
CA GLU A 442 -26.83 0.75 8.40
C GLU A 442 -26.13 0.85 9.77
N LEU A 443 -24.79 0.98 9.76
CA LEU A 443 -24.04 1.08 10.99
C LEU A 443 -24.29 2.40 11.71
N THR A 444 -24.48 2.33 13.01
CA THR A 444 -24.74 3.51 13.86
C THR A 444 -23.46 4.23 14.31
N ALA A 445 -22.31 3.81 13.81
CA ALA A 445 -21.02 4.42 14.13
C ALA A 445 -20.92 5.86 13.59
N SER A 446 -20.19 6.71 14.32
CA SER A 446 -19.87 8.09 13.90
C SER A 446 -18.41 8.30 13.58
N ASN A 447 -17.57 7.27 13.70
CA ASN A 447 -16.16 7.34 13.34
C ASN A 447 -16.01 7.16 11.83
N ALA A 448 -15.27 8.04 11.20
CA ALA A 448 -15.07 8.04 9.75
C ALA A 448 -14.56 6.69 9.22
N GLU A 449 -13.54 6.11 9.88
CA GLU A 449 -12.97 4.83 9.46
C GLU A 449 -14.01 3.69 9.43
N GLN A 450 -14.99 3.69 10.32
CA GLN A 450 -16.06 2.68 10.33
C GLN A 450 -17.07 2.90 9.21
N LEU A 451 -17.45 4.17 8.97
CA LEU A 451 -18.34 4.53 7.86
C LEU A 451 -17.69 4.24 6.50
N PHE A 452 -16.40 4.49 6.34
CA PHE A 452 -15.71 4.19 5.08
C PHE A 452 -15.53 2.69 4.83
N VAL A 453 -15.49 1.83 5.86
CA VAL A 453 -15.57 0.37 5.67
C VAL A 453 -16.93 -0.03 5.08
N GLU A 454 -18.03 0.49 5.62
CA GLU A 454 -19.36 0.25 5.06
C GLU A 454 -19.46 0.83 3.64
N ARG A 455 -18.99 2.08 3.43
CA ARG A 455 -18.96 2.73 2.12
C ARG A 455 -18.19 1.92 1.08
N THR A 456 -17.07 1.32 1.47
CA THR A 456 -16.29 0.43 0.59
C THR A 456 -17.14 -0.72 0.05
N ILE A 457 -17.91 -1.38 0.92
CA ILE A 457 -18.79 -2.48 0.50
C ILE A 457 -19.95 -1.97 -0.38
N GLN A 458 -20.48 -0.76 -0.09
CA GLN A 458 -21.51 -0.15 -0.94
C GLN A 458 -20.99 0.14 -2.35
N LEU A 459 -19.78 0.71 -2.48
CA LEU A 459 -19.17 1.08 -3.76
C LEU A 459 -18.78 -0.13 -4.61
N LEU A 460 -18.37 -1.23 -3.98
CA LEU A 460 -18.00 -2.45 -4.70
C LEU A 460 -19.20 -3.07 -5.40
N ARG A 461 -19.02 -3.48 -6.66
CA ARG A 461 -19.96 -4.39 -7.32
C ARG A 461 -19.91 -5.79 -6.67
N PRO A 462 -20.96 -6.63 -6.81
CA PRO A 462 -20.88 -8.02 -6.38
C PRO A 462 -19.63 -8.72 -6.96
N GLY A 463 -18.84 -9.39 -6.11
CA GLY A 463 -17.58 -10.02 -6.50
C GLY A 463 -16.37 -9.07 -6.59
N GLY A 464 -16.57 -7.76 -6.47
CA GLY A 464 -15.48 -6.77 -6.39
C GLY A 464 -14.66 -6.91 -5.10
N ARG A 465 -13.43 -6.40 -5.10
CA ARG A 465 -12.47 -6.56 -4.01
C ARG A 465 -11.90 -5.24 -3.51
N ALA A 466 -11.45 -5.21 -2.27
CA ALA A 466 -10.87 -4.00 -1.69
C ALA A 466 -9.66 -4.28 -0.79
N GLY A 467 -8.78 -3.27 -0.70
CA GLY A 467 -7.69 -3.19 0.25
C GLY A 467 -7.81 -1.93 1.11
N LEU A 468 -7.96 -2.14 2.42
CA LEU A 468 -8.22 -1.08 3.38
C LEU A 468 -7.09 -1.00 4.41
N VAL A 469 -6.56 0.20 4.62
CA VAL A 469 -5.67 0.49 5.74
C VAL A 469 -6.51 0.97 6.91
N LEU A 470 -6.49 0.26 8.03
CA LEU A 470 -7.37 0.53 9.17
C LEU A 470 -6.59 0.54 10.49
N PRO A 471 -7.01 1.34 11.49
CA PRO A 471 -6.39 1.31 12.80
C PRO A 471 -6.60 -0.04 13.49
N GLU A 472 -5.60 -0.51 14.24
CA GLU A 472 -5.62 -1.80 14.95
C GLU A 472 -6.85 -1.98 15.85
N GLY A 473 -7.44 -0.88 16.33
CA GLY A 473 -8.67 -0.91 17.12
C GLY A 473 -9.87 -1.55 16.41
N ILE A 474 -9.95 -1.48 15.08
CA ILE A 474 -10.98 -2.18 14.29
C ILE A 474 -10.82 -3.69 14.41
N PHE A 475 -9.59 -4.17 14.51
CA PHE A 475 -9.27 -5.60 14.51
C PHE A 475 -9.40 -6.25 15.90
N ASN A 476 -9.10 -5.52 16.98
CA ASN A 476 -8.96 -6.11 18.33
C ASN A 476 -9.88 -5.51 19.41
N ASN A 477 -10.55 -4.38 19.15
CA ASN A 477 -11.45 -3.78 20.13
C ASN A 477 -12.80 -4.52 20.15
N ASN A 478 -13.28 -4.83 21.36
CA ASN A 478 -14.50 -5.58 21.58
C ASN A 478 -15.69 -4.72 22.03
N ASN A 479 -15.65 -3.39 21.80
CA ASN A 479 -16.81 -2.53 22.01
C ASN A 479 -17.96 -2.88 21.02
N ALA A 480 -19.19 -2.45 21.36
CA ALA A 480 -20.39 -2.80 20.62
C ALA A 480 -20.33 -2.36 19.13
N ASN A 481 -19.80 -1.16 18.85
CA ASN A 481 -19.75 -0.61 17.49
C ASN A 481 -18.77 -1.39 16.61
N THR A 482 -17.57 -1.72 17.14
CA THR A 482 -16.58 -2.48 16.38
C THR A 482 -17.03 -3.92 16.12
N LYS A 483 -17.74 -4.54 17.08
CA LYS A 483 -18.35 -5.87 16.87
C LYS A 483 -19.42 -5.83 15.79
N LYS A 484 -20.29 -4.81 15.81
CA LYS A 484 -21.32 -4.63 14.75
C LYS A 484 -20.67 -4.43 13.38
N LEU A 485 -19.61 -3.63 13.30
CA LEU A 485 -18.86 -3.42 12.06
C LEU A 485 -18.29 -4.74 11.52
N ARG A 486 -17.58 -5.51 12.35
CA ARG A 486 -17.03 -6.81 11.92
C ARG A 486 -18.12 -7.76 11.44
N HIS A 487 -19.21 -7.86 12.18
CA HIS A 487 -20.35 -8.68 11.80
C HIS A 487 -20.98 -8.23 10.47
N PHE A 488 -21.13 -6.92 10.27
CA PHE A 488 -21.62 -6.35 9.00
C PHE A 488 -20.71 -6.73 7.83
N VAL A 489 -19.38 -6.61 7.99
CA VAL A 489 -18.42 -7.02 6.96
C VAL A 489 -18.52 -8.51 6.67
N GLU A 490 -18.58 -9.37 7.70
CA GLU A 490 -18.68 -10.83 7.57
C GLU A 490 -19.97 -11.29 6.90
N GLN A 491 -21.04 -10.52 7.00
CA GLN A 491 -22.30 -10.78 6.29
C GLN A 491 -22.27 -10.37 4.81
N ASN A 492 -21.47 -9.35 4.47
CA ASN A 492 -21.49 -8.74 3.14
C ASN A 492 -20.26 -9.01 2.29
N ALA A 493 -19.17 -9.46 2.92
CA ALA A 493 -17.90 -9.67 2.25
C ALA A 493 -17.13 -10.86 2.82
N GLN A 494 -16.33 -11.50 1.99
CA GLN A 494 -15.33 -12.49 2.38
C GLN A 494 -14.07 -11.77 2.82
N ILE A 495 -13.50 -12.14 3.98
CA ILE A 495 -12.18 -11.68 4.40
C ILE A 495 -11.14 -12.54 3.69
N LEU A 496 -10.35 -11.92 2.82
CA LEU A 496 -9.31 -12.59 2.04
C LEU A 496 -7.99 -12.66 2.83
N CYS A 497 -7.55 -11.50 3.34
CA CYS A 497 -6.30 -11.41 4.06
C CYS A 497 -6.35 -10.31 5.12
N ILE A 498 -5.63 -10.53 6.22
CA ILE A 498 -5.35 -9.52 7.25
C ILE A 498 -3.84 -9.45 7.45
N THR A 499 -3.26 -8.28 7.21
CA THR A 499 -1.82 -8.04 7.37
C THR A 499 -1.57 -7.07 8.52
N SER A 500 -0.97 -7.55 9.60
CA SER A 500 -0.52 -6.69 10.71
C SER A 500 0.83 -6.07 10.36
N ILE A 501 0.90 -4.73 10.40
CA ILE A 501 2.11 -3.96 10.11
C ILE A 501 2.65 -3.22 11.34
N PRO A 502 3.91 -2.76 11.36
CA PRO A 502 4.51 -2.08 12.49
C PRO A 502 3.77 -0.80 12.91
N ALA A 503 3.88 -0.42 14.18
CA ALA A 503 3.20 0.76 14.73
C ALA A 503 3.83 2.09 14.28
N ASP A 504 5.10 2.07 13.89
CA ASP A 504 5.89 3.26 13.54
C ASP A 504 5.75 3.72 12.09
N VAL A 505 5.03 2.97 11.28
CA VAL A 505 4.85 3.22 9.83
C VAL A 505 4.28 4.62 9.53
N PHE A 506 3.36 5.13 10.37
CA PHE A 506 2.76 6.44 10.20
C PHE A 506 3.35 7.53 11.12
N LEU A 507 4.38 7.22 11.93
CA LEU A 507 5.01 8.21 12.81
C LEU A 507 5.59 9.39 12.04
N ALA A 508 6.23 9.12 10.90
CA ALA A 508 6.76 10.18 10.04
C ALA A 508 5.68 11.11 9.46
N SER A 509 4.44 10.61 9.35
CA SER A 509 3.27 11.38 8.94
C SER A 509 2.53 12.05 10.12
N GLY A 510 3.03 11.89 11.36
CA GLY A 510 2.46 12.50 12.56
C GLY A 510 1.42 11.63 13.30
N ALA A 511 1.09 10.43 12.83
CA ALA A 511 0.15 9.54 13.49
C ALA A 511 0.85 8.49 14.35
N ASN A 512 0.54 8.49 15.63
CA ASN A 512 0.97 7.43 16.55
C ASN A 512 -0.12 6.36 16.69
N ILE A 513 -0.47 5.73 15.56
CA ILE A 513 -1.52 4.72 15.48
C ILE A 513 -0.93 3.50 14.79
N LYS A 514 -1.08 2.32 15.42
CA LYS A 514 -0.72 1.06 14.78
C LYS A 514 -1.79 0.70 13.75
N PRO A 515 -1.43 0.56 12.47
CA PRO A 515 -2.35 0.13 11.43
C PRO A 515 -2.29 -1.38 11.18
N SER A 516 -3.33 -1.89 10.52
CA SER A 516 -3.35 -3.19 9.86
C SER A 516 -4.07 -3.07 8.52
N ILE A 517 -3.80 -3.97 7.58
CA ILE A 517 -4.40 -3.96 6.25
C ILE A 517 -5.42 -5.08 6.17
N LEU A 518 -6.62 -4.76 5.69
CA LEU A 518 -7.72 -5.69 5.46
C LEU A 518 -7.97 -5.84 3.97
N PHE A 519 -7.98 -7.06 3.47
CA PHE A 519 -8.40 -7.39 2.11
C PHE A 519 -9.72 -8.14 2.15
N ILE A 520 -10.70 -7.66 1.40
CA ILE A 520 -12.05 -8.24 1.33
C ILE A 520 -12.51 -8.39 -0.13
N LYS A 521 -13.47 -9.32 -0.33
CA LYS A 521 -14.22 -9.47 -1.57
C LYS A 521 -15.72 -9.39 -1.24
N LYS A 522 -16.48 -8.49 -1.89
CA LYS A 522 -17.92 -8.39 -1.71
C LYS A 522 -18.60 -9.67 -2.17
N LEU A 523 -19.49 -10.23 -1.35
CA LEU A 523 -20.24 -11.42 -1.70
C LEU A 523 -21.20 -11.15 -2.87
N THR A 524 -21.32 -12.12 -3.75
CA THR A 524 -22.35 -12.10 -4.81
C THR A 524 -23.72 -12.44 -4.21
N ASP A 525 -24.79 -12.13 -4.95
CA ASP A 525 -26.15 -12.46 -4.51
C ASP A 525 -26.38 -13.96 -4.35
N GLU A 526 -25.66 -14.77 -5.15
CA GLU A 526 -25.72 -16.23 -5.03
C GLU A 526 -25.02 -16.73 -3.76
N GLU A 527 -23.83 -16.19 -3.45
CA GLU A 527 -23.09 -16.49 -2.21
C GLU A 527 -23.89 -16.11 -0.96
N LYS A 528 -24.57 -14.94 -0.99
CA LYS A 528 -25.47 -14.50 0.09
C LYS A 528 -26.70 -15.41 0.25
N LYS A 529 -27.34 -15.84 -0.84
CA LYS A 529 -28.52 -16.71 -0.83
C LYS A 529 -28.22 -18.10 -0.33
N LYS A 530 -27.04 -18.65 -0.61
CA LYS A 530 -26.60 -19.96 -0.11
C LYS A 530 -26.38 -19.97 1.40
N GLY A 531 -26.39 -18.81 2.05
CA GLY A 531 -26.11 -18.67 3.49
C GLY A 531 -24.68 -19.17 3.80
N GLU A 532 -23.81 -19.15 2.81
CA GLU A 532 -22.40 -19.42 2.99
C GLU A 532 -21.88 -18.32 3.92
N LYS A 533 -22.01 -18.59 5.23
CA LYS A 533 -21.26 -17.84 6.22
C LYS A 533 -19.81 -17.89 5.79
N ASN A 534 -19.16 -16.77 5.96
CA ASN A 534 -17.74 -16.59 5.67
C ASN A 534 -16.90 -17.51 6.61
N THR A 535 -17.07 -18.84 6.44
CA THR A 535 -16.39 -19.89 7.21
C THR A 535 -15.06 -20.29 6.56
N GLY A 536 -14.59 -19.45 5.62
CA GLY A 536 -13.39 -19.69 4.85
C GLY A 536 -12.09 -19.49 5.62
N GLU A 537 -11.02 -19.93 5.00
CA GLU A 537 -9.66 -19.66 5.46
C GLU A 537 -9.28 -18.20 5.17
N VAL A 538 -8.66 -17.55 6.15
CA VAL A 538 -8.12 -16.18 6.07
C VAL A 538 -6.60 -16.24 6.02
N CYS A 539 -6.00 -15.55 5.07
CA CYS A 539 -4.55 -15.34 5.03
C CYS A 539 -4.14 -14.30 6.09
N ALA A 540 -3.62 -14.77 7.21
CA ALA A 540 -3.08 -13.90 8.23
C ALA A 540 -1.61 -13.62 7.97
N CYS A 541 -1.21 -12.36 7.96
CA CYS A 541 0.16 -11.93 7.72
C CYS A 541 0.68 -11.06 8.86
N LYS A 542 1.97 -11.18 9.17
CA LYS A 542 2.66 -10.32 10.12
C LYS A 542 3.96 -9.80 9.53
N VAL A 543 4.05 -8.49 9.40
CA VAL A 543 5.22 -7.75 8.95
C VAL A 543 5.84 -7.03 10.15
N THR A 544 7.14 -7.10 10.30
CA THR A 544 7.89 -6.46 11.39
C THR A 544 8.64 -5.22 10.94
N ASP A 545 8.86 -5.07 9.63
CA ASP A 545 9.45 -3.91 8.98
C ASP A 545 8.73 -3.67 7.65
N ALA A 546 8.11 -2.51 7.51
CA ALA A 546 7.34 -2.15 6.31
C ALA A 546 8.18 -1.50 5.19
N GLY A 547 9.51 -1.62 5.24
CA GLY A 547 10.42 -1.01 4.26
C GLY A 547 10.65 0.48 4.46
N ILE A 548 10.25 1.02 5.63
CA ILE A 548 10.46 2.41 6.05
C ILE A 548 10.76 2.47 7.55
N ASN A 549 11.61 3.38 7.95
CA ASN A 549 11.90 3.63 9.36
C ASN A 549 10.94 4.66 9.98
N SER A 550 11.05 4.90 11.28
CA SER A 550 10.22 5.86 12.04
C SER A 550 10.32 7.31 11.54
N GLN A 551 11.35 7.63 10.76
CA GLN A 551 11.54 8.95 10.13
C GLN A 551 10.91 9.01 8.72
N GLY A 552 10.33 7.90 8.23
CA GLY A 552 9.76 7.79 6.88
C GLY A 552 10.79 7.65 5.77
N LEU A 553 12.03 7.28 6.12
CA LEU A 553 13.08 7.00 5.14
C LEU A 553 13.02 5.52 4.74
N PRO A 554 13.32 5.19 3.47
CA PRO A 554 13.38 3.80 3.02
C PRO A 554 14.37 2.98 3.87
N SER A 555 13.99 1.74 4.21
CA SER A 555 14.87 0.71 4.75
C SER A 555 15.15 -0.35 3.68
N ASP A 556 16.25 -1.10 3.84
CA ASP A 556 16.60 -2.17 2.90
C ASP A 556 15.71 -3.43 3.04
N ASN A 557 14.71 -3.37 3.91
CA ASN A 557 13.83 -4.51 4.18
C ASN A 557 12.78 -4.67 3.08
N ARG A 558 12.63 -5.88 2.55
CA ARG A 558 11.73 -6.23 1.45
C ARG A 558 10.53 -7.08 1.85
N GLN A 559 10.20 -7.16 3.15
CA GLN A 559 9.13 -8.05 3.62
C GLN A 559 7.81 -7.85 2.88
N LEU A 560 7.35 -6.63 2.66
CA LEU A 560 6.12 -6.36 1.92
C LEU A 560 6.22 -6.77 0.45
N THR A 561 7.35 -6.51 -0.19
CA THR A 561 7.59 -6.89 -1.60
C THR A 561 7.62 -8.40 -1.78
N GLU A 562 8.21 -9.14 -0.83
CA GLU A 562 8.25 -10.60 -0.84
C GLU A 562 6.90 -11.21 -0.49
N LEU A 563 6.12 -10.55 0.35
CA LEU A 563 4.81 -11.01 0.82
C LEU A 563 3.72 -10.87 -0.25
N ALA A 564 3.75 -9.79 -1.04
CA ALA A 564 2.71 -9.48 -2.02
C ALA A 564 2.42 -10.62 -3.01
N PRO A 565 3.40 -11.22 -3.70
CA PRO A 565 3.14 -12.33 -4.62
C PRO A 565 2.59 -13.57 -3.91
N LEU A 566 3.00 -13.83 -2.67
CA LEU A 566 2.51 -14.99 -1.90
C LEU A 566 1.03 -14.84 -1.53
N VAL A 567 0.64 -13.64 -1.08
CA VAL A 567 -0.76 -13.36 -0.72
C VAL A 567 -1.63 -13.34 -1.98
N ARG A 568 -1.16 -12.72 -3.05
CA ARG A 568 -1.86 -12.70 -4.34
C ARG A 568 -2.12 -14.10 -4.87
N GLU A 569 -1.09 -14.96 -4.89
CA GLU A 569 -1.21 -16.34 -5.36
C GLU A 569 -2.20 -17.15 -4.50
N TRP A 570 -2.15 -16.97 -3.17
CA TRP A 570 -3.10 -17.63 -2.28
C TRP A 570 -4.55 -17.15 -2.55
N ILE A 571 -4.77 -15.85 -2.72
CA ILE A 571 -6.10 -15.30 -3.05
C ILE A 571 -6.62 -15.85 -4.38
N ARG A 572 -5.73 -16.02 -5.37
CA ARG A 572 -6.08 -16.45 -6.72
C ARG A 572 -6.32 -17.96 -6.83
N SER A 573 -5.50 -18.77 -6.22
CA SER A 573 -5.44 -20.22 -6.45
C SER A 573 -5.61 -21.07 -5.19
N GLY A 574 -5.62 -20.47 -3.98
CA GLY A 574 -5.65 -21.20 -2.72
C GLY A 574 -4.34 -21.93 -2.36
N VAL A 575 -3.27 -21.72 -3.13
CA VAL A 575 -1.96 -22.33 -2.84
C VAL A 575 -1.41 -21.77 -1.53
N GLN A 576 -1.14 -22.65 -0.56
CA GLN A 576 -0.66 -22.23 0.76
C GLN A 576 0.75 -21.65 0.70
N PRO A 577 0.97 -20.38 1.14
CA PRO A 577 2.27 -19.77 1.15
C PRO A 577 3.23 -20.43 2.15
N ASN A 578 4.43 -20.73 1.69
CA ASN A 578 5.50 -21.22 2.56
C ASN A 578 6.36 -20.07 3.07
N SER A 579 5.88 -19.33 4.08
CA SER A 579 6.58 -18.19 4.65
C SER A 579 6.37 -18.10 6.16
N PRO A 580 7.38 -17.72 6.95
CA PRO A 580 7.23 -17.46 8.39
C PRO A 580 6.31 -16.26 8.67
N MET A 581 6.13 -15.37 7.69
CA MET A 581 5.27 -14.19 7.78
C MET A 581 3.79 -14.49 7.54
N VAL A 582 3.42 -15.74 7.14
CA VAL A 582 2.06 -16.11 6.75
C VAL A 582 1.54 -17.26 7.61
N ARG A 583 0.26 -17.20 7.96
CA ARG A 583 -0.53 -18.28 8.56
C ARG A 583 -1.89 -18.32 7.90
N ILE A 584 -2.34 -19.50 7.50
CA ILE A 584 -3.72 -19.69 7.05
C ILE A 584 -4.54 -20.08 8.27
N ILE A 585 -5.59 -19.32 8.54
CA ILE A 585 -6.41 -19.41 9.76
C ILE A 585 -7.86 -19.60 9.34
N ASN A 586 -8.54 -20.59 9.94
CA ASN A 586 -9.98 -20.68 9.79
C ASN A 586 -10.65 -19.54 10.54
N GLN A 587 -11.53 -18.79 9.88
CA GLN A 587 -12.23 -17.63 10.44
C GLN A 587 -13.06 -17.98 11.68
N GLU A 588 -13.60 -19.19 11.79
CA GLU A 588 -14.36 -19.66 12.97
C GLU A 588 -13.53 -19.62 14.26
N VAL A 589 -12.20 -19.68 14.15
CA VAL A 589 -11.28 -19.64 15.31
C VAL A 589 -11.01 -18.20 15.75
N MET A 590 -11.44 -17.20 14.97
CA MET A 590 -11.19 -15.78 15.23
C MET A 590 -12.36 -15.17 16.02
N GLU A 591 -12.12 -14.83 17.29
CA GLU A 591 -13.11 -14.03 18.09
C GLU A 591 -13.13 -12.56 17.65
N ASP A 592 -12.02 -12.09 17.14
CA ASP A 592 -11.80 -10.77 16.56
C ASP A 592 -10.85 -10.92 15.36
N TRP A 593 -10.54 -9.84 14.67
CA TRP A 593 -9.65 -9.86 13.51
C TRP A 593 -8.17 -9.70 13.85
N ASN A 594 -7.80 -9.87 15.11
CA ASN A 594 -6.40 -9.78 15.54
C ASN A 594 -5.61 -11.03 15.15
N VAL A 595 -4.72 -10.88 14.19
CA VAL A 595 -3.88 -11.98 13.68
C VAL A 595 -2.59 -12.18 14.48
N GLN A 596 -2.17 -11.21 15.30
CA GLN A 596 -0.88 -11.28 16.00
C GLN A 596 -0.70 -12.50 16.93
N PRO A 597 -1.73 -12.94 17.67
CA PRO A 597 -1.60 -14.12 18.52
C PRO A 597 -1.13 -15.36 17.77
N PHE A 598 -1.51 -15.51 16.50
CA PHE A 598 -1.17 -16.67 15.67
C PHE A 598 0.31 -16.73 15.26
N PHE A 599 1.04 -15.60 15.39
CA PHE A 599 2.49 -15.52 15.12
C PHE A 599 3.35 -15.59 16.37
N ASN A 600 2.76 -15.42 17.54
CA ASN A 600 3.50 -15.44 18.81
C ASN A 600 3.71 -16.87 19.34
N VAL A 601 3.14 -17.87 18.65
CA VAL A 601 3.19 -19.28 19.06
C VAL A 601 3.98 -20.05 18.02
N LYS A 602 5.05 -20.69 18.46
CA LYS A 602 5.64 -21.78 17.67
C LYS A 602 4.56 -22.85 17.54
N PRO A 603 4.17 -23.30 16.35
CA PRO A 603 3.22 -24.39 16.23
C PRO A 603 3.79 -25.61 16.96
N VAL A 604 3.09 -26.10 17.98
CA VAL A 604 3.50 -27.32 18.68
C VAL A 604 3.37 -28.47 17.69
N ARG A 605 4.50 -29.06 17.34
CA ARG A 605 4.54 -30.27 16.49
C ARG A 605 4.50 -31.47 17.41
N PHE A 606 3.38 -32.13 17.42
CA PHE A 606 3.27 -33.41 18.12
C PHE A 606 4.03 -34.50 17.36
N LYS A 607 4.80 -35.29 18.08
CA LYS A 607 5.48 -36.48 17.48
C LYS A 607 4.49 -37.53 17.01
N VAL A 608 3.32 -37.59 17.66
CA VAL A 608 2.22 -38.48 17.31
C VAL A 608 1.35 -37.75 16.26
N LYS A 609 1.34 -38.22 15.03
CA LYS A 609 0.53 -37.63 13.95
C LYS A 609 -0.93 -38.12 13.95
N ASP A 610 -1.19 -39.27 14.56
CA ASP A 610 -2.51 -39.86 14.64
C ASP A 610 -3.14 -39.56 16.01
N ASN A 611 -4.45 -39.29 16.03
CA ASN A 611 -5.22 -38.94 17.22
C ASN A 611 -5.00 -37.55 17.80
N ILE A 612 -5.00 -36.52 16.95
CA ILE A 612 -5.07 -35.12 17.39
C ILE A 612 -6.54 -34.71 17.44
N THR A 613 -6.99 -34.21 18.60
CA THR A 613 -8.36 -33.72 18.83
C THR A 613 -8.39 -32.30 19.36
N LYS A 614 -9.55 -31.65 19.35
CA LYS A 614 -9.73 -30.36 20.00
C LYS A 614 -10.08 -30.52 21.47
N LEU A 615 -9.71 -29.56 22.33
CA LEU A 615 -10.17 -29.56 23.73
C LEU A 615 -11.70 -29.51 23.82
N SER A 616 -12.40 -28.90 22.87
CA SER A 616 -13.88 -28.92 22.77
C SER A 616 -14.51 -30.31 22.66
N ASP A 617 -13.73 -31.28 22.17
CA ASP A 617 -14.24 -32.67 21.96
C ASP A 617 -14.21 -33.51 23.25
N ILE A 618 -13.51 -32.98 24.29
CA ILE A 618 -13.32 -33.64 25.58
C ILE A 618 -13.71 -32.77 26.77
N LEU A 619 -13.89 -31.44 26.57
CA LEU A 619 -14.28 -30.48 27.60
C LEU A 619 -15.58 -29.77 27.21
N LYS A 620 -16.53 -29.72 28.11
CA LYS A 620 -17.77 -28.95 27.98
C LYS A 620 -17.85 -27.92 29.09
N GLN A 621 -18.07 -26.64 28.73
CA GLN A 621 -18.20 -25.60 29.74
C GLN A 621 -19.45 -25.83 30.61
N SER A 622 -19.25 -25.83 31.91
CA SER A 622 -20.34 -25.97 32.89
C SER A 622 -21.21 -24.71 32.90
N SER A 623 -22.49 -24.93 33.20
CA SER A 623 -23.50 -23.86 33.31
C SER A 623 -24.14 -23.78 34.71
N ASP A 624 -23.54 -24.38 35.74
CA ASP A 624 -24.08 -24.44 37.12
C ASP A 624 -23.90 -23.06 37.82
N TRP A 625 -24.67 -22.09 37.36
CA TRP A 625 -24.71 -20.75 37.92
C TRP A 625 -25.71 -20.70 39.09
N ILE A 626 -25.26 -20.16 40.22
CA ILE A 626 -26.09 -19.97 41.40
C ILE A 626 -26.19 -18.49 41.75
N MET A 627 -27.32 -18.08 42.34
CA MET A 627 -27.49 -16.79 42.94
C MET A 627 -27.16 -16.91 44.42
N ILE A 628 -26.25 -16.08 44.91
CA ILE A 628 -25.79 -16.08 46.32
C ILE A 628 -26.88 -15.55 47.26
N ASP A 629 -27.23 -16.36 48.24
CA ASP A 629 -28.10 -15.99 49.34
C ASP A 629 -27.28 -15.36 50.48
N ASP A 630 -27.75 -14.24 51.03
CA ASP A 630 -27.00 -13.43 52.02
C ASP A 630 -26.73 -14.16 53.33
N ASN A 631 -27.60 -15.11 53.72
CA ASN A 631 -27.58 -15.82 54.99
C ASN A 631 -26.87 -17.18 54.89
N THR A 632 -26.54 -17.63 53.68
CA THR A 632 -25.86 -18.91 53.46
C THR A 632 -24.33 -18.70 53.46
N GLN A 633 -23.59 -19.63 54.12
CA GLN A 633 -22.15 -19.62 54.10
C GLN A 633 -21.61 -20.37 52.88
N TYR A 634 -20.70 -19.75 52.19
CA TYR A 634 -20.07 -20.29 50.95
C TYR A 634 -18.58 -20.48 51.14
N THR A 635 -18.10 -21.59 50.59
CA THR A 635 -16.65 -21.88 50.48
C THR A 635 -16.16 -21.28 49.16
N ARG A 636 -15.17 -20.37 49.25
CA ARG A 636 -14.49 -19.83 48.05
C ARG A 636 -13.11 -20.48 47.92
N ILE A 637 -12.74 -20.77 46.67
CA ILE A 637 -11.46 -21.38 46.30
C ILE A 637 -10.59 -20.44 45.46
N THR A 638 -9.29 -20.67 45.47
CA THR A 638 -8.29 -20.03 44.63
C THR A 638 -7.51 -21.08 43.86
N VAL A 639 -7.37 -20.89 42.54
CA VAL A 639 -6.50 -21.70 41.69
C VAL A 639 -5.10 -21.09 41.72
N ARG A 640 -4.11 -21.83 42.16
CA ARG A 640 -2.73 -21.35 42.30
C ARG A 640 -1.98 -21.36 40.98
N LEU A 641 -1.03 -20.44 40.87
CA LEU A 641 -0.12 -20.37 39.71
C LEU A 641 0.79 -21.62 39.65
N PHE A 642 1.34 -21.86 38.46
CA PHE A 642 2.35 -22.90 38.22
C PHE A 642 1.87 -24.31 38.56
N ASN A 643 0.59 -24.59 38.24
CA ASN A 643 -0.05 -25.90 38.45
C ASN A 643 0.00 -26.39 39.92
N LYS A 644 -0.01 -25.46 40.89
CA LYS A 644 0.01 -25.80 42.31
C LYS A 644 -1.36 -26.16 42.90
N GLY A 645 -2.34 -26.44 42.05
CA GLY A 645 -3.65 -26.93 42.44
C GLY A 645 -4.61 -25.87 42.98
N ILE A 646 -5.64 -26.31 43.66
CA ILE A 646 -6.70 -25.50 44.29
C ILE A 646 -6.48 -25.47 45.79
N VAL A 647 -6.72 -24.31 46.38
CA VAL A 647 -6.66 -24.11 47.83
C VAL A 647 -7.89 -23.38 48.33
N LEU A 648 -8.25 -23.61 49.58
CA LEU A 648 -9.26 -22.81 50.27
C LEU A 648 -8.82 -21.35 50.26
N ARG A 649 -9.69 -20.46 49.84
CA ARG A 649 -9.52 -19.02 49.96
C ARG A 649 -10.05 -18.54 51.31
N ASP A 650 -11.33 -18.75 51.52
CA ASP A 650 -12.03 -18.41 52.75
C ASP A 650 -13.43 -19.08 52.78
N ARG A 651 -14.13 -18.91 53.92
CA ARG A 651 -15.53 -19.26 54.06
C ARG A 651 -16.27 -18.03 54.57
N VAL A 652 -17.19 -17.51 53.77
CA VAL A 652 -17.85 -16.23 54.03
C VAL A 652 -19.36 -16.34 53.81
N TYR A 653 -20.12 -15.51 54.54
CA TYR A 653 -21.55 -15.40 54.30
C TYR A 653 -21.83 -14.67 52.97
N GLY A 654 -22.93 -15.01 52.32
CA GLY A 654 -23.27 -14.43 51.00
C GLY A 654 -23.39 -12.91 51.01
N ARG A 655 -23.76 -12.28 52.16
CA ARG A 655 -23.77 -10.79 52.37
C ARG A 655 -22.39 -10.14 52.17
N GLU A 656 -21.30 -10.88 52.39
CA GLU A 656 -19.92 -10.43 52.21
C GLU A 656 -19.44 -10.58 50.75
N ILE A 657 -20.23 -11.22 49.88
CA ILE A 657 -19.90 -11.47 48.49
C ILE A 657 -20.54 -10.40 47.61
N GLY A 658 -19.71 -9.50 47.03
CA GLY A 658 -20.16 -8.40 46.22
C GLY A 658 -20.86 -8.85 44.90
N THR A 659 -20.32 -9.87 44.21
CA THR A 659 -20.91 -10.40 42.97
C THR A 659 -21.86 -11.56 43.29
N LYS A 660 -23.17 -11.35 43.19
CA LYS A 660 -24.19 -12.31 43.59
C LYS A 660 -24.34 -13.52 42.66
N LYS A 661 -23.98 -13.40 41.41
CA LYS A 661 -23.99 -14.52 40.44
C LYS A 661 -22.62 -15.20 40.45
N GLN A 662 -22.55 -16.43 40.93
CA GLN A 662 -21.32 -17.23 41.05
C GLN A 662 -21.51 -18.59 40.38
N MET A 663 -20.42 -19.24 40.00
CA MET A 663 -20.46 -20.60 39.47
C MET A 663 -20.09 -21.59 40.57
N ARG A 664 -20.88 -22.62 40.75
CA ARG A 664 -20.61 -23.72 41.66
C ARG A 664 -19.74 -24.75 40.97
N VAL A 665 -18.76 -25.31 41.68
CA VAL A 665 -17.85 -26.32 41.14
C VAL A 665 -18.13 -27.66 41.78
N SER A 666 -17.92 -28.73 41.00
CA SER A 666 -18.05 -30.11 41.44
C SER A 666 -16.70 -30.87 41.31
N ALA A 667 -16.51 -31.85 42.15
CA ALA A 667 -15.29 -32.68 42.11
C ALA A 667 -15.01 -33.28 40.74
N GLY A 668 -13.78 -33.18 40.30
CA GLY A 668 -13.30 -33.68 39.01
C GLY A 668 -13.55 -32.76 37.82
N GLN A 669 -14.17 -31.58 38.00
CA GLN A 669 -14.24 -30.54 36.98
C GLN A 669 -12.90 -29.80 36.85
N LEU A 670 -12.56 -29.35 35.64
CA LEU A 670 -11.40 -28.51 35.38
C LEU A 670 -11.78 -27.03 35.60
N VAL A 671 -11.04 -26.30 36.45
CA VAL A 671 -11.20 -24.86 36.63
C VAL A 671 -9.98 -24.16 36.05
N VAL A 672 -10.19 -23.12 35.26
CA VAL A 672 -9.13 -22.35 34.59
C VAL A 672 -9.28 -20.87 34.93
N SER A 673 -8.23 -20.18 35.31
CA SER A 673 -8.25 -18.74 35.53
C SER A 673 -8.16 -18.00 34.19
N LYS A 674 -9.11 -17.11 33.88
CA LYS A 674 -9.01 -16.24 32.69
C LYS A 674 -7.82 -15.27 32.77
N ILE A 675 -7.42 -14.85 33.94
CA ILE A 675 -6.35 -13.88 34.14
C ILE A 675 -4.99 -14.56 34.15
N ASP A 676 -4.87 -15.65 34.91
CA ASP A 676 -3.61 -16.30 35.23
C ASP A 676 -3.45 -17.69 34.61
N GLY A 677 -4.43 -18.18 33.83
CA GLY A 677 -4.33 -19.45 33.10
C GLY A 677 -3.09 -19.56 32.22
N LYS A 678 -2.66 -18.41 31.66
CA LYS A 678 -1.39 -18.26 30.92
C LYS A 678 -0.15 -18.60 31.74
N SER A 679 -0.24 -18.60 33.06
CA SER A 679 0.83 -18.89 34.02
C SER A 679 0.57 -20.20 34.77
N GLY A 680 -0.26 -21.10 34.20
CA GLY A 680 -0.57 -22.40 34.76
C GLY A 680 -1.56 -22.37 35.94
N ALA A 681 -2.43 -21.34 36.03
CA ALA A 681 -3.51 -21.33 36.99
C ALA A 681 -4.74 -22.09 36.46
N PHE A 682 -4.64 -23.39 36.41
CA PHE A 682 -5.72 -24.34 36.15
C PHE A 682 -5.52 -25.60 37.01
N ALA A 683 -6.60 -26.21 37.41
CA ALA A 683 -6.55 -27.48 38.17
C ALA A 683 -7.91 -28.16 38.19
N PHE A 684 -7.89 -29.45 38.50
CA PHE A 684 -9.07 -30.23 38.78
C PHE A 684 -9.56 -30.00 40.20
N VAL A 685 -10.88 -29.91 40.36
CA VAL A 685 -11.51 -29.71 41.70
C VAL A 685 -11.37 -30.97 42.52
N PRO A 686 -10.67 -30.93 43.66
CA PRO A 686 -10.61 -32.09 44.58
C PRO A 686 -11.97 -32.34 45.25
N GLN A 687 -12.19 -33.54 45.76
CA GLN A 687 -13.42 -33.92 46.44
C GLN A 687 -13.78 -32.98 47.63
N GLU A 688 -12.81 -32.52 48.37
CA GLU A 688 -12.95 -31.62 49.51
C GLU A 688 -13.51 -30.22 49.17
N PHE A 689 -13.38 -29.78 47.93
CA PHE A 689 -13.88 -28.52 47.43
C PHE A 689 -15.12 -28.64 46.53
N SER A 690 -15.72 -29.82 46.49
CA SER A 690 -17.00 -29.98 45.80
C SER A 690 -18.08 -29.11 46.44
N GLY A 691 -18.81 -28.34 45.66
CA GLY A 691 -19.79 -27.36 46.13
C GLY A 691 -19.24 -25.96 46.42
N ALA A 692 -17.93 -25.75 46.32
CA ALA A 692 -17.33 -24.42 46.41
C ALA A 692 -17.75 -23.52 45.23
N ILE A 693 -17.54 -22.21 45.35
CA ILE A 693 -17.92 -21.22 44.37
C ILE A 693 -16.72 -20.49 43.79
N VAL A 694 -16.86 -20.09 42.52
CA VAL A 694 -15.88 -19.26 41.79
C VAL A 694 -16.59 -18.16 40.98
N THR A 695 -15.88 -17.08 40.71
CA THR A 695 -16.38 -15.96 39.91
C THR A 695 -16.38 -16.32 38.40
N GLN A 696 -16.99 -15.47 37.57
CA GLN A 696 -16.98 -15.59 36.10
C GLN A 696 -15.57 -15.55 35.45
N ASP A 697 -14.55 -15.14 36.23
CA ASP A 697 -13.16 -15.15 35.78
C ASP A 697 -12.52 -16.55 35.87
N PHE A 698 -13.25 -17.52 36.36
CA PHE A 698 -12.85 -18.92 36.45
C PHE A 698 -13.84 -19.81 35.72
N PRO A 699 -13.73 -19.95 34.37
CA PRO A 699 -14.51 -20.93 33.62
C PRO A 699 -14.24 -22.34 34.16
N VAL A 700 -15.34 -23.10 34.27
CA VAL A 700 -15.40 -24.47 34.78
C VAL A 700 -15.80 -25.41 33.63
N PHE A 701 -15.14 -26.56 33.52
CA PHE A 701 -15.38 -27.50 32.45
C PHE A 701 -15.65 -28.88 33.01
N ASP A 702 -16.69 -29.53 32.47
CA ASP A 702 -16.93 -30.98 32.62
C ASP A 702 -16.02 -31.73 31.66
N ILE A 703 -15.54 -32.91 32.07
CA ILE A 703 -14.59 -33.70 31.31
C ILE A 703 -15.24 -35.00 30.84
N ASP A 704 -15.02 -35.32 29.58
CA ASP A 704 -15.37 -36.63 29.02
C ASP A 704 -14.36 -37.71 29.48
N LYS A 705 -14.67 -38.37 30.60
CA LYS A 705 -13.80 -39.38 31.22
C LYS A 705 -13.69 -40.66 30.39
N GLU A 706 -14.54 -40.85 29.39
CA GLU A 706 -14.45 -42.01 28.48
C GLU A 706 -13.34 -41.81 27.45
N LYS A 707 -12.96 -40.55 27.19
CA LYS A 707 -11.93 -40.19 26.20
C LYS A 707 -10.61 -39.73 26.82
N VAL A 708 -10.66 -39.11 28.00
CA VAL A 708 -9.45 -38.50 28.61
C VAL A 708 -9.36 -38.78 30.11
N ILE A 709 -8.18 -39.15 30.57
CA ILE A 709 -7.84 -39.24 31.98
C ILE A 709 -7.48 -37.85 32.52
N PRO A 710 -8.11 -37.36 33.62
CA PRO A 710 -7.85 -36.02 34.15
C PRO A 710 -6.36 -35.75 34.40
N GLU A 711 -5.62 -36.69 34.98
CA GLU A 711 -4.20 -36.57 35.29
C GLU A 711 -3.34 -36.51 34.02
N TYR A 712 -3.74 -37.18 32.93
CA TYR A 712 -3.10 -37.05 31.63
C TYR A 712 -3.30 -35.65 31.05
N LEU A 713 -4.54 -35.14 31.11
CA LEU A 713 -4.83 -33.78 30.62
C LEU A 713 -4.09 -32.70 31.45
N GLU A 714 -4.00 -32.88 32.76
CA GLU A 714 -3.23 -31.96 33.63
C GLU A 714 -1.74 -31.97 33.27
N LEU A 715 -1.17 -33.15 33.08
CA LEU A 715 0.22 -33.31 32.65
C LEU A 715 0.46 -32.65 31.28
N LEU A 716 -0.43 -32.83 30.35
CA LEU A 716 -0.34 -32.27 29.00
C LEU A 716 -0.43 -30.76 29.02
N LEU A 717 -1.44 -30.19 29.68
CA LEU A 717 -1.63 -28.73 29.78
C LEU A 717 -0.50 -28.03 30.55
N SER A 718 0.16 -28.77 31.46
CA SER A 718 1.31 -28.27 32.24
C SER A 718 2.62 -28.26 31.44
N ASN A 719 2.66 -28.86 30.26
CA ASN A 719 3.84 -28.84 29.42
C ASN A 719 4.18 -27.39 28.99
N PRO A 720 5.46 -26.97 29.02
CA PRO A 720 5.86 -25.61 28.64
C PRO A 720 5.37 -25.17 27.26
N GLU A 721 5.37 -26.05 26.26
CA GLU A 721 4.87 -25.75 24.91
C GLU A 721 3.35 -25.53 24.89
N MET A 722 2.60 -26.31 25.67
CA MET A 722 1.15 -26.13 25.82
C MET A 722 0.82 -24.85 26.61
N LEU A 723 1.60 -24.51 27.64
CA LEU A 723 1.48 -23.25 28.36
C LEU A 723 1.71 -22.04 27.45
N GLU A 724 2.65 -22.10 26.49
CA GLU A 724 2.83 -21.06 25.49
C GLU A 724 1.60 -20.97 24.54
N GLN A 725 0.99 -22.10 24.16
CA GLN A 725 -0.28 -22.05 23.43
C GLN A 725 -1.39 -21.42 24.26
N ILE A 726 -1.54 -21.79 25.52
CA ILE A 726 -2.53 -21.20 26.43
C ILE A 726 -2.32 -19.68 26.55
N LYS A 727 -1.06 -19.21 26.67
CA LYS A 727 -0.73 -17.78 26.66
C LYS A 727 -1.21 -17.09 25.36
N SER A 728 -1.13 -17.76 24.23
CA SER A 728 -1.55 -17.23 22.94
C SER A 728 -3.07 -17.06 22.83
N THR A 729 -3.85 -17.82 23.60
CA THR A 729 -5.31 -17.69 23.61
C THR A 729 -5.77 -16.43 24.34
N ALA A 730 -4.87 -15.73 25.07
CA ALA A 730 -5.23 -14.53 25.80
C ALA A 730 -5.37 -13.30 24.89
N SER A 731 -6.51 -12.63 24.96
CA SER A 731 -6.86 -11.42 24.24
C SER A 731 -7.13 -10.23 25.18
N GLY A 732 -7.01 -8.97 24.69
CA GLY A 732 -7.25 -7.75 25.46
C GLY A 732 -6.13 -6.72 25.31
N SER A 733 -6.43 -5.46 25.66
CA SER A 733 -5.50 -4.33 25.60
C SER A 733 -4.35 -4.47 26.62
N THR A 734 -3.25 -3.73 26.39
CA THR A 734 -2.00 -3.72 27.16
C THR A 734 -2.24 -3.75 28.67
N GLY A 735 -1.73 -4.78 29.34
CA GLY A 735 -1.70 -4.93 30.80
C GLY A 735 -2.76 -5.87 31.41
N ARG A 736 -3.88 -6.18 30.74
CA ARG A 736 -4.94 -7.08 31.29
C ARG A 736 -5.45 -8.08 30.25
N LYS A 737 -4.54 -8.85 29.64
CA LYS A 737 -4.93 -9.94 28.73
C LYS A 737 -5.66 -11.05 29.48
N ARG A 738 -6.85 -11.44 29.02
CA ARG A 738 -7.66 -12.53 29.58
C ARG A 738 -7.70 -13.70 28.59
N LEU A 739 -7.66 -14.93 29.11
CA LEU A 739 -7.82 -16.14 28.32
C LEU A 739 -9.20 -16.16 27.64
N SER A 740 -9.21 -16.38 26.33
CA SER A 740 -10.43 -16.62 25.56
C SER A 740 -10.83 -18.10 25.69
N VAL A 741 -12.03 -18.33 26.20
CA VAL A 741 -12.56 -19.69 26.36
C VAL A 741 -12.71 -20.39 25.01
N VAL A 742 -13.15 -19.67 23.97
CA VAL A 742 -13.32 -20.22 22.61
C VAL A 742 -11.98 -20.65 22.02
N LYS A 743 -10.96 -19.78 22.11
CA LYS A 743 -9.62 -20.15 21.62
C LYS A 743 -9.00 -21.30 22.42
N PHE A 744 -9.24 -21.35 23.73
CA PHE A 744 -8.78 -22.43 24.59
C PHE A 744 -9.41 -23.75 24.18
N LEU A 745 -10.72 -23.81 24.00
CA LEU A 745 -11.45 -25.02 23.59
C LEU A 745 -11.08 -25.49 22.17
N ASN A 746 -10.67 -24.58 21.29
CA ASN A 746 -10.21 -24.91 19.94
C ASN A 746 -8.73 -25.34 19.87
N MET A 747 -8.00 -25.35 20.99
CA MET A 747 -6.62 -25.87 21.00
C MET A 747 -6.60 -27.33 20.64
N ARG A 748 -5.67 -27.71 19.77
CA ARG A 748 -5.45 -29.10 19.37
C ARG A 748 -4.46 -29.76 20.33
N ILE A 749 -4.79 -30.96 20.78
CA ILE A 749 -4.00 -31.78 21.69
C ILE A 749 -3.85 -33.22 21.17
N PRO A 750 -2.74 -33.91 21.46
CA PRO A 750 -2.63 -35.33 21.24
C PRO A 750 -3.49 -36.10 22.27
N LEU A 751 -4.33 -36.98 21.78
CA LEU A 751 -5.21 -37.80 22.62
C LEU A 751 -5.03 -39.28 22.26
N PRO A 752 -3.98 -39.93 22.77
CA PRO A 752 -3.80 -41.39 22.56
C PRO A 752 -4.91 -42.20 23.25
N PRO A 753 -5.07 -43.47 22.91
CA PRO A 753 -6.02 -44.34 23.57
C PRO A 753 -5.85 -44.34 25.09
N ILE A 754 -6.95 -44.57 25.84
CA ILE A 754 -6.99 -44.49 27.32
C ILE A 754 -5.91 -45.36 27.96
N GLU A 755 -5.61 -46.52 27.41
CA GLU A 755 -4.58 -47.43 27.98
C GLU A 755 -3.17 -46.83 27.87
N GLU A 756 -2.87 -46.15 26.79
CA GLU A 756 -1.60 -45.41 26.68
C GLU A 756 -1.54 -44.23 27.65
N GLN A 757 -2.64 -43.44 27.76
CA GLN A 757 -2.73 -42.37 28.75
C GLN A 757 -2.46 -42.90 30.17
N ARG A 758 -3.04 -44.08 30.56
CA ARG A 758 -2.76 -44.73 31.85
C ARG A 758 -1.29 -45.08 32.00
N GLY A 759 -0.66 -45.59 30.95
CA GLY A 759 0.76 -45.93 30.95
C GLY A 759 1.64 -44.69 31.28
N TYR A 760 1.37 -43.53 30.70
CA TYR A 760 2.09 -42.30 31.01
C TYR A 760 1.84 -41.82 32.44
N VAL A 761 0.58 -41.82 32.88
CA VAL A 761 0.18 -41.39 34.23
C VAL A 761 0.80 -42.27 35.32
N ASN A 762 0.69 -43.61 35.18
CA ASN A 762 1.23 -44.56 36.15
C ASN A 762 2.76 -44.44 36.28
N LYS A 763 3.46 -44.24 35.17
CA LYS A 763 4.90 -44.04 35.16
C LYS A 763 5.29 -42.74 35.92
N LEU A 764 4.53 -41.66 35.72
CA LEU A 764 4.78 -40.41 36.41
C LEU A 764 4.49 -40.52 37.93
N ILE A 765 3.38 -41.18 38.32
CA ILE A 765 3.03 -41.39 39.72
C ILE A 765 4.15 -42.19 40.43
N ALA A 766 4.65 -43.26 39.80
CA ALA A 766 5.74 -44.05 40.36
C ALA A 766 7.01 -43.19 40.55
N LEU A 767 7.36 -42.35 39.59
CA LEU A 767 8.52 -41.46 39.72
C LEU A 767 8.34 -40.40 40.82
N ARG A 768 7.15 -39.82 40.93
CA ARG A 768 6.84 -38.86 42.05
C ARG A 768 6.94 -39.52 43.42
N HIS A 769 6.44 -40.74 43.54
CA HIS A 769 6.56 -41.46 44.80
C HIS A 769 8.02 -41.76 45.17
N GLN A 770 8.85 -42.09 44.17
CA GLN A 770 10.30 -42.24 44.41
C GLN A 770 10.93 -40.93 44.81
N GLN A 771 10.55 -39.78 44.20
CA GLN A 771 11.05 -38.46 44.59
C GLN A 771 10.68 -38.12 46.04
N GLU A 772 9.41 -38.31 46.41
CA GLU A 772 8.96 -38.06 47.80
C GLU A 772 9.72 -38.91 48.83
N MET A 773 10.01 -40.17 48.47
CA MET A 773 10.82 -41.07 49.34
C MET A 773 12.26 -40.56 49.50
N VAL A 774 12.86 -40.06 48.42
CA VAL A 774 14.21 -39.45 48.45
C VAL A 774 14.19 -38.16 49.26
N GLU A 775 13.22 -37.27 49.09
CA GLU A 775 13.08 -36.03 49.87
C GLU A 775 12.91 -36.31 51.36
N LYS A 776 12.04 -37.26 51.76
CA LYS A 776 11.89 -37.68 53.14
C LYS A 776 13.18 -38.23 53.74
N ASN A 777 13.95 -38.98 52.94
CA ASN A 777 15.24 -39.49 53.41
C ASN A 777 16.27 -38.36 53.55
N ILE A 778 16.29 -37.37 52.69
CA ILE A 778 17.14 -36.19 52.83
C ILE A 778 16.76 -35.41 54.11
N GLU A 779 15.45 -35.19 54.32
CA GLU A 779 14.98 -34.48 55.53
C GLU A 779 15.41 -35.22 56.80
N LYS A 780 15.31 -36.57 56.85
CA LYS A 780 15.77 -37.40 57.95
C LYS A 780 17.28 -37.26 58.20
N GLU A 781 18.07 -37.29 57.12
CA GLU A 781 19.53 -37.17 57.25
C GLU A 781 19.93 -35.73 57.65
N VAL A 782 19.24 -34.69 57.16
CA VAL A 782 19.42 -33.29 57.61
C VAL A 782 19.05 -33.15 59.12
N ALA A 783 17.95 -33.75 59.53
CA ALA A 783 17.54 -33.76 60.93
C ALA A 783 18.57 -34.49 61.85
N ARG A 784 19.11 -35.65 61.35
CA ARG A 784 20.21 -36.35 62.05
C ARG A 784 21.46 -35.48 62.13
N PHE A 785 21.85 -34.86 61.05
CA PHE A 785 23.01 -33.95 61.08
C PHE A 785 22.81 -32.80 62.04
N ASN A 786 21.67 -32.15 62.07
CA ASN A 786 21.36 -31.03 62.97
C ASN A 786 21.40 -31.49 64.43
N ASN A 787 20.81 -32.66 64.74
CA ASN A 787 20.82 -33.19 66.06
C ASN A 787 22.21 -33.69 66.54
N THR A 788 23.16 -33.89 65.67
CA THR A 788 24.52 -34.34 65.95
C THR A 788 25.48 -33.13 66.16
N ILE A 789 25.21 -32.04 65.46
CA ILE A 789 26.15 -30.86 65.42
C ILE A 789 25.68 -29.70 66.25
N PHE A 790 24.40 -29.54 66.50
CA PHE A 790 23.84 -28.45 67.24
C PHE A 790 23.13 -28.95 68.52
N GLU A 791 23.54 -28.44 69.72
CA GLU A 791 22.74 -28.59 70.91
C GLU A 791 21.46 -27.75 70.76
N SER A 792 20.31 -28.37 70.99
CA SER A 792 18.99 -27.72 70.87
C SER A 792 18.72 -26.75 72.07
#